data_53d92bd20667046d4a2e8210bb399e54
#
_entry.id   53d92bd20667046d4a2e8210bb399e54
#
_cell.length_a   1.000
_cell.length_b   1.000
_cell.length_c   1.000
_cell.angle_alpha   90.00
_cell.angle_beta   90.00
_cell.angle_gamma   90.00
#
_symmetry.space_group_name_H-M   'P 1'
#
loop_
_entity.id
_entity.type
_entity.pdbx_description
1 polymer ?
#
loop_
_entity_poly.entity_id
_entity_poly.type
_entity_poly.pdbx_seq_one_letter_code
_entity_poly.pdbx_strand_id
1 'polypeptide(L)'
;MPLGIGALTSLQTLSKIIIGEANGFKISELKGLMHLQGQISITGLHKVFNAIHAKEVNLQQKKGIRDLEMEWSDVFDDSRNENIEYEVLEGLRPYEKLRSLKILNYMGMKFPNWVGDPSFVCLTQLTLRGCKSCTYLPTLGHLQSLEKLFLESMNGLQRLDSEFLRPINSHDFGFPSLQVLEFRDMQGWEIWSTNGGDKDVSFPCLCEISIINCPKLAEVAIDLIPSLEVLHIEECSVSVLRSLVGVSSSFLELSLKNIKGLTQLHGEVLKHLGSLEHLYVTRCDELRYLWESESEACKILVSLWDLRVKFCKNLVSLGKNEVNLDSDSGICLESVRKVELFNCPKLKSYNCPNGIQNLDIYGCRSITSLTFPTLQDLPSTLKILSICYFDNFEANCLLNKFLSSLGYLSIARVPNLSSFPEGCLVHLTKLIIRGCDNIESIPEKGFGFLPLFCLRYLEINSCKNLKSFPHEHLQNLTSLEELWIRDCPNIDYTFPCVLWPPNLTTLTIGGLKKPMSEWGPQNFPTSLVKLSLYGKNSGVVPFAKSEEDVRNRNNTTSSSFVVPPSLTLLQIHGFMELESVLEELHHLTCLEELLIRSCPKLRDLPEMLLPKLSRLWVDSSSLELRKKCGGRKAKYWPVVSQIPDLDVG
;
A
#
# COMPACT_ATOMS: atom_id res chain seq x y z
N MET A 1 14.07 30.36 -14.20
CA MET A 1 15.55 30.42 -14.21
C MET A 1 15.99 31.81 -14.65
N PRO A 2 17.16 32.33 -14.21
CA PRO A 2 17.68 33.62 -14.64
C PRO A 2 18.17 33.59 -16.09
N LEU A 3 18.24 34.78 -16.72
CA LEU A 3 18.89 35.00 -18.03
C LEU A 3 20.40 34.76 -17.94
N GLY A 4 21.00 34.36 -19.06
CA GLY A 4 22.45 34.24 -19.20
C GLY A 4 23.02 32.85 -18.88
N ILE A 5 22.21 31.88 -18.47
CA ILE A 5 22.67 30.48 -18.25
C ILE A 5 23.19 29.87 -19.55
N GLY A 6 22.66 30.29 -20.70
CA GLY A 6 23.12 29.84 -22.01
C GLY A 6 24.58 30.14 -22.34
N ALA A 7 25.19 31.08 -21.61
CA ALA A 7 26.62 31.40 -21.72
C ALA A 7 27.54 30.36 -21.04
N LEU A 8 27.00 29.47 -20.22
CA LEU A 8 27.73 28.40 -19.53
C LEU A 8 27.95 27.20 -20.48
N THR A 9 28.70 27.42 -21.57
CA THR A 9 28.85 26.46 -22.67
C THR A 9 29.43 25.11 -22.25
N SER A 10 30.17 25.05 -21.14
CA SER A 10 30.75 23.81 -20.58
C SER A 10 29.76 23.02 -19.68
N LEU A 11 28.52 23.49 -19.50
CA LEU A 11 27.54 22.86 -18.63
C LEU A 11 27.14 21.49 -19.19
N GLN A 12 27.33 20.45 -18.39
CA GLN A 12 27.03 19.07 -18.79
C GLN A 12 25.71 18.55 -18.19
N THR A 13 25.36 19.00 -17.01
CA THR A 13 24.17 18.54 -16.30
C THR A 13 23.26 19.68 -15.92
N LEU A 14 22.00 19.61 -16.35
CA LEU A 14 20.95 20.56 -16.01
C LEU A 14 19.60 19.81 -16.08
N SER A 15 19.21 19.20 -15.00
CA SER A 15 18.07 18.27 -14.98
C SER A 15 16.71 18.96 -15.20
N LYS A 16 16.56 20.24 -14.82
CA LYS A 16 15.31 20.98 -15.00
C LYS A 16 15.58 22.38 -15.55
N ILE A 17 14.89 22.70 -16.64
CA ILE A 17 14.94 23.98 -17.34
C ILE A 17 13.55 24.60 -17.26
N ILE A 18 13.45 25.79 -16.66
CA ILE A 18 12.18 26.51 -16.50
C ILE A 18 12.22 27.75 -17.37
N ILE A 19 11.38 27.77 -18.41
CA ILE A 19 11.24 28.93 -19.30
C ILE A 19 10.51 30.03 -18.53
N GLY A 20 11.16 31.20 -18.49
CA GLY A 20 10.64 32.38 -17.79
C GLY A 20 9.86 33.31 -18.71
N GLU A 21 9.28 34.36 -18.10
CA GLU A 21 8.69 35.49 -18.80
C GLU A 21 9.76 36.48 -19.23
N ALA A 22 9.42 37.76 -19.45
CA ALA A 22 10.27 38.76 -20.09
C ALA A 22 11.74 38.83 -19.56
N ASN A 23 11.94 38.64 -18.27
CA ASN A 23 13.27 38.69 -17.61
C ASN A 23 13.80 37.30 -17.19
N GLY A 24 13.15 36.22 -17.61
CA GLY A 24 13.54 34.86 -17.29
C GLY A 24 14.28 34.14 -18.43
N PHE A 25 14.74 32.93 -18.16
CA PHE A 25 15.41 32.09 -19.11
C PHE A 25 14.60 31.88 -20.39
N LYS A 26 15.21 32.12 -21.54
CA LYS A 26 14.58 31.93 -22.86
C LYS A 26 15.05 30.60 -23.47
N ILE A 27 14.13 29.94 -24.19
CA ILE A 27 14.45 28.64 -24.81
C ILE A 27 15.66 28.70 -25.75
N SER A 28 15.86 29.84 -26.43
CA SER A 28 17.00 30.07 -27.33
C SER A 28 18.37 30.00 -26.63
N GLU A 29 18.43 30.21 -25.32
CA GLU A 29 19.68 30.07 -24.56
C GLU A 29 20.19 28.62 -24.54
N LEU A 30 19.32 27.64 -24.71
CA LEU A 30 19.74 26.24 -24.85
C LEU A 30 20.67 26.01 -26.03
N LYS A 31 20.65 26.88 -27.05
CA LYS A 31 21.56 26.81 -28.21
C LYS A 31 23.02 26.70 -27.79
N GLY A 32 23.42 27.49 -26.76
CA GLY A 32 24.79 27.49 -26.24
C GLY A 32 25.21 26.25 -25.46
N LEU A 33 24.26 25.49 -24.94
CA LEU A 33 24.50 24.36 -24.01
C LEU A 33 24.66 23.05 -24.79
N MET A 34 25.76 22.92 -25.57
CA MET A 34 25.98 21.77 -26.47
C MET A 34 26.40 20.48 -25.74
N HIS A 35 26.90 20.59 -24.49
CA HIS A 35 27.44 19.45 -23.74
C HIS A 35 26.45 18.85 -22.75
N LEU A 36 25.17 19.26 -22.81
CA LEU A 36 24.13 18.70 -21.95
C LEU A 36 23.97 17.20 -22.18
N GLN A 37 23.87 16.46 -21.06
CA GLN A 37 23.75 15.01 -21.07
C GLN A 37 22.81 14.49 -19.97
N GLY A 38 22.36 13.23 -20.12
CA GLY A 38 21.50 12.56 -19.17
C GLY A 38 20.03 12.92 -19.34
N GLN A 39 19.34 13.17 -18.23
CA GLN A 39 17.92 13.52 -18.19
C GLN A 39 17.73 15.04 -18.17
N ILE A 40 16.82 15.53 -19.02
CA ILE A 40 16.46 16.96 -19.08
C ILE A 40 14.93 17.08 -19.10
N SER A 41 14.40 17.97 -18.25
CA SER A 41 13.01 18.42 -18.24
C SER A 41 12.94 19.89 -18.63
N ILE A 42 12.23 20.23 -19.71
CA ILE A 42 12.00 21.59 -20.19
C ILE A 42 10.56 21.95 -19.88
N THR A 43 10.35 22.84 -18.89
CA THR A 43 9.02 23.24 -18.43
C THR A 43 8.70 24.68 -18.81
N GLY A 44 7.41 24.98 -18.99
CA GLY A 44 6.94 26.31 -19.38
C GLY A 44 6.98 26.58 -20.88
N LEU A 45 6.93 25.55 -21.72
CA LEU A 45 6.97 25.67 -23.19
C LEU A 45 5.82 26.51 -23.78
N HIS A 46 4.70 26.65 -23.08
CA HIS A 46 3.59 27.56 -23.46
C HIS A 46 4.01 29.05 -23.52
N LYS A 47 5.16 29.41 -22.95
CA LYS A 47 5.74 30.77 -23.00
C LYS A 47 6.61 31.00 -24.24
N VAL A 48 6.73 30.03 -25.13
CA VAL A 48 7.50 30.14 -26.37
C VAL A 48 6.54 30.53 -27.50
N PHE A 49 6.48 31.83 -27.78
CA PHE A 49 5.59 32.38 -28.82
C PHE A 49 6.19 32.38 -30.23
N ASN A 50 7.48 32.07 -30.37
CA ASN A 50 8.17 32.04 -31.65
C ASN A 50 8.90 30.71 -31.85
N ALA A 51 8.41 29.93 -32.81
CA ALA A 51 8.95 28.61 -33.15
C ALA A 51 10.40 28.65 -33.66
N ILE A 52 10.86 29.80 -34.21
CA ILE A 52 12.25 29.95 -34.63
C ILE A 52 13.20 29.75 -33.45
N HIS A 53 12.85 30.25 -32.28
CA HIS A 53 13.66 30.08 -31.06
C HIS A 53 13.74 28.61 -30.63
N ALA A 54 12.69 27.82 -30.85
CA ALA A 54 12.70 26.38 -30.59
C ALA A 54 13.62 25.64 -31.57
N LYS A 55 13.58 25.97 -32.85
CA LYS A 55 14.48 25.40 -33.88
C LYS A 55 15.96 25.72 -33.61
N GLU A 56 16.26 26.94 -33.13
CA GLU A 56 17.63 27.33 -32.79
C GLU A 56 18.24 26.52 -31.63
N VAL A 57 17.45 25.92 -30.77
CA VAL A 57 17.93 25.03 -29.69
C VAL A 57 18.72 23.85 -30.23
N ASN A 58 18.35 23.35 -31.40
CA ASN A 58 18.98 22.26 -32.12
C ASN A 58 19.24 21.02 -31.25
N LEU A 59 18.17 20.49 -30.64
CA LEU A 59 18.24 19.30 -29.78
C LEU A 59 18.81 18.08 -30.49
N GLN A 60 18.70 18.02 -31.82
CA GLN A 60 19.29 16.93 -32.64
C GLN A 60 20.82 16.84 -32.51
N GLN A 61 21.50 17.95 -32.21
CA GLN A 61 22.97 17.95 -32.05
C GLN A 61 23.40 17.69 -30.60
N LYS A 62 22.47 17.65 -29.62
CA LYS A 62 22.78 17.40 -28.22
C LYS A 62 22.77 15.89 -27.91
N LYS A 63 23.85 15.23 -28.41
CA LYS A 63 23.98 13.75 -28.41
C LYS A 63 24.06 13.11 -27.02
N GLY A 64 24.27 13.90 -25.97
CA GLY A 64 24.34 13.42 -24.58
C GLY A 64 23.00 13.23 -23.90
N ILE A 65 21.91 13.83 -24.43
CA ILE A 65 20.57 13.73 -23.85
C ILE A 65 20.00 12.34 -24.12
N ARG A 66 19.61 11.66 -23.05
CA ARG A 66 19.01 10.32 -23.11
C ARG A 66 17.54 10.31 -22.75
N ASP A 67 17.14 11.16 -21.82
CA ASP A 67 15.76 11.27 -21.33
C ASP A 67 15.32 12.72 -21.47
N LEU A 68 14.23 12.94 -22.18
CA LEU A 68 13.71 14.26 -22.47
C LEU A 68 12.24 14.37 -22.04
N GLU A 69 11.97 15.38 -21.22
CA GLU A 69 10.62 15.77 -20.83
C GLU A 69 10.33 17.19 -21.32
N MET A 70 9.25 17.35 -22.03
CA MET A 70 8.75 18.62 -22.56
C MET A 70 7.39 18.91 -21.94
N GLU A 71 7.28 20.02 -21.22
CA GLU A 71 6.07 20.35 -20.45
C GLU A 71 5.56 21.74 -20.77
N TRP A 72 4.31 21.79 -21.21
CA TRP A 72 3.49 23.01 -21.30
C TRP A 72 2.72 23.25 -19.99
N SER A 73 1.90 24.32 -19.94
CA SER A 73 0.99 24.56 -18.81
C SER A 73 -0.14 23.51 -18.81
N ASP A 74 -0.61 23.13 -17.64
CA ASP A 74 -1.83 22.36 -17.45
C ASP A 74 -3.12 23.19 -17.58
N VAL A 75 -2.97 24.52 -17.65
CA VAL A 75 -4.06 25.46 -17.93
C VAL A 75 -4.25 25.57 -19.44
N PHE A 76 -5.43 25.23 -19.91
CA PHE A 76 -5.86 25.34 -21.31
C PHE A 76 -6.81 26.51 -21.44
N ASP A 77 -6.28 27.67 -21.79
CA ASP A 77 -7.02 28.92 -21.96
C ASP A 77 -6.77 29.56 -23.33
N ASP A 78 -7.49 30.63 -23.65
CA ASP A 78 -7.42 31.34 -24.94
C ASP A 78 -6.06 32.02 -25.20
N SER A 79 -5.17 32.09 -24.22
CA SER A 79 -3.82 32.66 -24.39
C SER A 79 -2.88 31.70 -25.13
N ARG A 80 -3.23 30.43 -25.22
CA ARG A 80 -2.44 29.38 -25.90
C ARG A 80 -2.87 29.22 -27.33
N ASN A 81 -1.92 28.92 -28.21
CA ASN A 81 -2.16 28.73 -29.63
C ASN A 81 -1.62 27.38 -30.12
N GLU A 82 -2.55 26.53 -30.59
CA GLU A 82 -2.25 25.18 -31.04
C GLU A 82 -1.22 25.09 -32.17
N ASN A 83 -1.28 26.05 -33.13
CA ASN A 83 -0.37 26.07 -34.26
C ASN A 83 1.05 26.47 -33.83
N ILE A 84 1.17 27.47 -32.95
CA ILE A 84 2.46 27.86 -32.39
C ILE A 84 3.07 26.70 -31.59
N GLU A 85 2.28 26.02 -30.76
CA GLU A 85 2.78 24.87 -30.00
C GLU A 85 3.21 23.72 -30.88
N TYR A 86 2.45 23.46 -31.98
CA TYR A 86 2.85 22.48 -32.98
C TYR A 86 4.21 22.82 -33.60
N GLU A 87 4.41 24.07 -34.04
CA GLU A 87 5.67 24.51 -34.63
C GLU A 87 6.83 24.50 -33.60
N VAL A 88 6.54 24.83 -32.34
CA VAL A 88 7.52 24.71 -31.23
C VAL A 88 7.94 23.27 -31.02
N LEU A 89 6.97 22.35 -30.93
CA LEU A 89 7.26 20.93 -30.78
C LEU A 89 8.01 20.36 -31.98
N GLU A 90 7.62 20.76 -33.19
CA GLU A 90 8.35 20.38 -34.44
C GLU A 90 9.80 20.85 -34.41
N GLY A 91 10.05 22.07 -33.88
CA GLY A 91 11.41 22.62 -33.75
C GLY A 91 12.27 21.95 -32.67
N LEU A 92 11.65 21.21 -31.74
CA LEU A 92 12.32 20.57 -30.61
C LEU A 92 12.62 19.08 -30.86
N ARG A 93 12.70 18.61 -32.12
CA ARG A 93 13.10 17.24 -32.44
C ARG A 93 14.42 16.89 -31.75
N PRO A 94 14.49 15.83 -30.90
CA PRO A 94 15.70 15.44 -30.20
C PRO A 94 16.61 14.56 -31.06
N TYR A 95 17.78 14.23 -30.50
CA TYR A 95 18.70 13.27 -31.12
C TYR A 95 18.10 11.86 -31.15
N GLU A 96 18.31 11.13 -32.25
CA GLU A 96 17.71 9.81 -32.52
C GLU A 96 18.03 8.70 -31.49
N LYS A 97 19.10 8.84 -30.70
CA LYS A 97 19.45 7.88 -29.63
C LYS A 97 18.82 8.21 -28.27
N LEU A 98 17.71 8.97 -28.25
CA LEU A 98 16.91 9.20 -27.08
C LEU A 98 16.34 7.87 -26.55
N ARG A 99 16.32 7.69 -25.22
CA ARG A 99 15.78 6.50 -24.54
C ARG A 99 14.37 6.70 -24.03
N SER A 100 14.09 7.87 -23.49
CA SER A 100 12.79 8.20 -22.93
C SER A 100 12.32 9.58 -23.41
N LEU A 101 11.08 9.64 -23.89
CA LEU A 101 10.42 10.89 -24.28
C LEU A 101 9.11 11.05 -23.52
N LYS A 102 8.93 12.24 -22.92
CA LYS A 102 7.68 12.64 -22.29
C LYS A 102 7.21 13.98 -22.86
N ILE A 103 5.96 14.01 -23.32
CA ILE A 103 5.31 15.23 -23.82
C ILE A 103 4.09 15.46 -22.93
N LEU A 104 4.09 16.59 -22.20
CA LEU A 104 3.12 16.86 -21.15
C LEU A 104 2.35 18.15 -21.44
N ASN A 105 1.01 18.07 -21.37
CA ASN A 105 0.08 19.21 -21.48
C ASN A 105 0.18 20.00 -22.81
N TYR A 106 0.58 19.33 -23.87
CA TYR A 106 0.64 19.91 -25.22
C TYR A 106 -0.75 20.17 -25.78
N MET A 107 -0.98 21.35 -26.39
CA MET A 107 -2.31 21.78 -26.85
C MET A 107 -2.57 21.48 -28.34
N GLY A 108 -1.58 21.14 -29.13
CA GLY A 108 -1.78 20.90 -30.56
C GLY A 108 -2.75 19.76 -30.86
N MET A 109 -3.49 19.90 -31.96
CA MET A 109 -4.47 18.88 -32.39
C MET A 109 -3.83 17.59 -32.89
N LYS A 110 -2.58 17.65 -33.31
CA LYS A 110 -1.79 16.50 -33.78
C LYS A 110 -0.33 16.62 -33.33
N PHE A 111 0.36 15.50 -33.27
CA PHE A 111 1.81 15.50 -33.02
C PHE A 111 2.59 15.66 -34.33
N PRO A 112 3.78 16.27 -34.29
CA PRO A 112 4.73 16.22 -35.40
C PRO A 112 5.11 14.78 -35.76
N ASN A 113 5.38 14.55 -37.06
CA ASN A 113 5.71 13.22 -37.59
C ASN A 113 6.96 12.59 -36.93
N TRP A 114 7.88 13.41 -36.43
CA TRP A 114 9.08 12.91 -35.80
C TRP A 114 8.82 12.14 -34.51
N VAL A 115 7.67 12.33 -33.82
CA VAL A 115 7.33 11.61 -32.57
C VAL A 115 7.21 10.10 -32.80
N GLY A 116 6.79 9.67 -33.99
CA GLY A 116 6.71 8.26 -34.40
C GLY A 116 7.82 7.83 -35.41
N ASP A 117 8.87 8.64 -35.57
CA ASP A 117 9.88 8.38 -36.57
C ASP A 117 10.73 7.11 -36.26
N PRO A 118 10.84 6.13 -37.16
CA PRO A 118 11.58 4.90 -36.94
C PRO A 118 13.08 5.10 -36.69
N SER A 119 13.62 6.30 -36.97
CA SER A 119 15.02 6.61 -36.65
C SER A 119 15.34 6.62 -35.15
N PHE A 120 14.31 6.70 -34.26
CA PHE A 120 14.47 6.59 -32.80
C PHE A 120 14.72 5.14 -32.37
N VAL A 121 15.79 4.55 -32.83
CA VAL A 121 16.14 3.13 -32.60
C VAL A 121 16.46 2.77 -31.14
N CYS A 122 16.64 3.75 -30.26
CA CYS A 122 16.93 3.54 -28.84
C CYS A 122 15.76 3.92 -27.92
N LEU A 123 14.62 4.39 -28.45
CA LEU A 123 13.50 4.87 -27.65
C LEU A 123 12.75 3.68 -27.05
N THR A 124 12.91 3.51 -25.73
CA THR A 124 12.28 2.41 -24.96
C THR A 124 11.01 2.85 -24.25
N GLN A 125 10.85 4.14 -23.96
CA GLN A 125 9.68 4.67 -23.26
C GLN A 125 9.14 5.94 -23.89
N LEU A 126 7.83 5.96 -24.14
CA LEU A 126 7.09 7.15 -24.58
C LEU A 126 5.91 7.42 -23.64
N THR A 127 5.80 8.67 -23.19
CA THR A 127 4.66 9.13 -22.36
C THR A 127 4.04 10.37 -23.01
N LEU A 128 2.75 10.30 -23.33
CA LEU A 128 1.94 11.42 -23.79
C LEU A 128 0.87 11.68 -22.75
N ARG A 129 0.96 12.81 -22.01
CA ARG A 129 0.06 13.11 -20.90
C ARG A 129 -0.53 14.50 -20.99
N GLY A 130 -1.84 14.60 -20.74
CA GLY A 130 -2.53 15.89 -20.67
C GLY A 130 -2.68 16.59 -22.02
N CYS A 131 -2.43 15.89 -23.14
CA CYS A 131 -2.58 16.46 -24.50
C CYS A 131 -4.06 16.45 -24.92
N LYS A 132 -4.88 17.27 -24.24
CA LYS A 132 -6.34 17.21 -24.26
C LYS A 132 -6.97 17.55 -25.62
N SER A 133 -6.33 18.39 -26.44
CA SER A 133 -6.82 18.82 -27.75
C SER A 133 -6.45 17.85 -28.88
N CYS A 134 -5.53 16.92 -28.61
CA CYS A 134 -5.04 15.99 -29.63
C CYS A 134 -6.12 14.99 -30.02
N THR A 135 -6.47 14.96 -31.32
CA THR A 135 -7.49 14.06 -31.89
C THR A 135 -6.89 12.86 -32.62
N TYR A 136 -5.60 12.92 -32.98
CA TYR A 136 -4.90 11.87 -33.72
C TYR A 136 -3.51 11.62 -33.12
N LEU A 137 -3.14 10.36 -33.01
CA LEU A 137 -1.77 9.95 -32.69
C LEU A 137 -0.98 9.73 -33.98
N PRO A 138 0.34 9.98 -33.97
CA PRO A 138 1.19 9.56 -35.08
C PRO A 138 1.29 8.03 -35.09
N THR A 139 1.76 7.45 -36.18
CA THR A 139 2.06 6.03 -36.26
C THR A 139 3.23 5.71 -35.33
N LEU A 140 2.96 5.11 -34.19
CA LEU A 140 3.96 4.76 -33.17
C LEU A 140 4.48 3.33 -33.31
N GLY A 141 3.76 2.45 -33.99
CA GLY A 141 4.11 1.03 -34.13
C GLY A 141 5.46 0.74 -34.82
N HIS A 142 6.06 1.74 -35.50
CA HIS A 142 7.39 1.65 -36.10
C HIS A 142 8.55 1.85 -35.13
N LEU A 143 8.29 2.24 -33.87
CA LEU A 143 9.33 2.42 -32.88
C LEU A 143 9.83 1.05 -32.40
N GLN A 144 10.89 0.57 -33.06
CA GLN A 144 11.39 -0.81 -32.96
C GLN A 144 11.77 -1.24 -31.53
N SER A 145 12.27 -0.31 -30.71
CA SER A 145 12.76 -0.57 -29.35
C SER A 145 11.77 -0.13 -28.26
N LEU A 146 10.58 0.34 -28.63
CA LEU A 146 9.63 0.85 -27.65
C LEU A 146 9.09 -0.30 -26.78
N GLU A 147 9.41 -0.27 -25.50
CA GLU A 147 9.02 -1.26 -24.50
C GLU A 147 7.79 -0.80 -23.70
N LYS A 148 7.65 0.52 -23.48
CA LYS A 148 6.60 1.09 -22.63
C LYS A 148 5.93 2.29 -23.25
N LEU A 149 4.61 2.25 -23.37
CA LEU A 149 3.79 3.34 -23.90
C LEU A 149 2.71 3.72 -22.89
N PHE A 150 2.71 5.01 -22.50
CA PHE A 150 1.75 5.59 -21.56
C PHE A 150 0.99 6.72 -22.26
N LEU A 151 -0.34 6.57 -22.35
CA LEU A 151 -1.26 7.56 -22.90
C LEU A 151 -2.22 8.00 -21.79
N GLU A 152 -2.09 9.26 -21.33
CA GLU A 152 -2.80 9.74 -20.16
C GLU A 152 -3.51 11.08 -20.44
N SER A 153 -4.79 11.19 -20.06
CA SER A 153 -5.58 12.42 -20.12
C SER A 153 -5.62 13.06 -21.52
N MET A 154 -5.78 12.24 -22.57
CA MET A 154 -5.89 12.68 -23.96
C MET A 154 -7.37 12.75 -24.39
N ASN A 155 -8.09 13.75 -23.88
CA ASN A 155 -9.56 13.81 -23.95
C ASN A 155 -10.11 14.03 -25.38
N GLY A 156 -9.32 14.60 -26.29
CA GLY A 156 -9.68 14.79 -27.69
C GLY A 156 -9.64 13.51 -28.53
N LEU A 157 -8.93 12.49 -28.05
CA LEU A 157 -8.77 11.23 -28.76
C LEU A 157 -10.03 10.38 -28.57
N GLN A 158 -10.80 10.19 -29.65
CA GLN A 158 -12.03 9.39 -29.63
C GLN A 158 -11.82 7.96 -30.13
N ARG A 159 -10.87 7.76 -31.06
CA ARG A 159 -10.63 6.48 -31.72
C ARG A 159 -9.14 6.17 -31.74
N LEU A 160 -8.84 4.90 -31.51
CA LEU A 160 -7.56 4.30 -31.82
C LEU A 160 -7.78 3.20 -32.84
N ASP A 161 -7.23 3.36 -34.01
CA ASP A 161 -7.39 2.45 -35.15
C ASP A 161 -6.06 1.89 -35.65
N SER A 162 -6.09 1.18 -36.78
CA SER A 162 -4.91 0.55 -37.36
C SER A 162 -3.80 1.54 -37.77
N GLU A 163 -4.11 2.82 -37.99
CA GLU A 163 -3.11 3.84 -38.36
C GLU A 163 -2.13 4.13 -37.21
N PHE A 164 -2.60 3.96 -35.95
CA PHE A 164 -1.75 4.05 -34.78
C PHE A 164 -0.66 2.95 -34.75
N LEU A 165 -0.97 1.76 -35.29
CA LEU A 165 -0.09 0.60 -35.30
C LEU A 165 0.91 0.66 -36.45
N ARG A 166 0.43 0.94 -37.67
CA ARG A 166 1.25 0.89 -38.88
C ARG A 166 0.67 1.80 -39.98
N PRO A 167 1.51 2.33 -40.89
CA PRO A 167 1.02 3.00 -42.07
C PRO A 167 0.25 2.04 -42.98
N ILE A 168 -0.72 2.58 -43.69
CA ILE A 168 -1.45 1.86 -44.74
C ILE A 168 -0.42 1.30 -45.75
N ASN A 169 -0.42 0.00 -45.98
CA ASN A 169 0.47 -0.78 -46.89
C ASN A 169 1.84 -1.23 -46.30
N SER A 170 2.05 -1.24 -45.01
CA SER A 170 3.23 -1.90 -44.39
C SER A 170 2.85 -3.32 -43.92
N HIS A 171 3.76 -4.29 -44.21
CA HIS A 171 3.65 -5.68 -43.71
C HIS A 171 4.46 -5.91 -42.43
N ASP A 172 5.03 -4.86 -41.82
CA ASP A 172 5.81 -4.97 -40.61
C ASP A 172 4.88 -5.10 -39.38
N PHE A 173 5.33 -5.85 -38.38
CA PHE A 173 4.63 -5.96 -37.11
C PHE A 173 4.53 -4.59 -36.43
N GLY A 174 3.34 -4.23 -35.96
CA GLY A 174 3.19 -3.07 -35.08
C GLY A 174 3.80 -3.35 -33.70
N PHE A 175 4.57 -2.39 -33.17
CA PHE A 175 5.15 -2.46 -31.82
C PHE A 175 5.94 -3.76 -31.52
N PRO A 176 7.02 -4.06 -32.21
CA PRO A 176 7.72 -5.34 -32.10
C PRO A 176 8.31 -5.65 -30.71
N SER A 177 8.59 -4.62 -29.91
CA SER A 177 9.20 -4.76 -28.58
C SER A 177 8.32 -4.29 -27.42
N LEU A 178 7.10 -3.81 -27.68
CA LEU A 178 6.23 -3.24 -26.65
C LEU A 178 5.81 -4.30 -25.66
N GLN A 179 6.09 -4.06 -24.37
CA GLN A 179 5.79 -4.94 -23.25
C GLN A 179 4.65 -4.40 -22.39
N VAL A 180 4.58 -3.09 -22.20
CA VAL A 180 3.59 -2.44 -21.32
C VAL A 180 2.85 -1.36 -22.10
N LEU A 181 1.52 -1.42 -22.09
CA LEU A 181 0.63 -0.44 -22.69
C LEU A 181 -0.40 0.04 -21.65
N GLU A 182 -0.34 1.33 -21.33
CA GLU A 182 -1.26 1.93 -20.35
C GLU A 182 -2.05 3.08 -20.97
N PHE A 183 -3.36 3.03 -20.75
CA PHE A 183 -4.31 4.12 -21.01
C PHE A 183 -4.90 4.60 -19.69
N ARG A 184 -4.78 5.90 -19.40
CA ARG A 184 -5.26 6.47 -18.15
C ARG A 184 -6.04 7.77 -18.42
N ASP A 185 -7.18 7.92 -17.75
CA ASP A 185 -8.00 9.15 -17.81
C ASP A 185 -8.39 9.59 -19.23
N MET A 186 -8.66 8.61 -20.11
CA MET A 186 -9.02 8.85 -21.51
C MET A 186 -10.52 9.14 -21.66
N GLN A 187 -10.94 10.33 -21.23
CA GLN A 187 -12.37 10.68 -21.09
C GLN A 187 -13.15 10.77 -22.42
N GLY A 188 -12.46 10.97 -23.54
CA GLY A 188 -13.05 11.05 -24.86
C GLY A 188 -13.04 9.73 -25.65
N TRP A 189 -12.26 8.75 -25.21
CA TRP A 189 -11.97 7.54 -25.96
C TRP A 189 -13.17 6.58 -25.99
N GLU A 190 -13.64 6.25 -27.19
CA GLU A 190 -14.85 5.46 -27.41
C GLU A 190 -14.57 4.11 -28.08
N ILE A 191 -13.59 4.08 -29.01
CA ILE A 191 -13.33 2.93 -29.87
C ILE A 191 -11.83 2.60 -29.91
N TRP A 192 -11.52 1.31 -29.70
CA TRP A 192 -10.20 0.74 -29.97
C TRP A 192 -10.32 -0.39 -30.96
N SER A 193 -9.80 -0.20 -32.18
CA SER A 193 -9.84 -1.20 -33.25
C SER A 193 -8.48 -1.36 -33.92
N THR A 194 -8.01 -2.59 -34.03
CA THR A 194 -6.77 -2.93 -34.74
C THR A 194 -7.06 -3.71 -36.02
N ASN A 195 -8.33 -3.99 -36.35
CA ASN A 195 -8.75 -4.82 -37.47
C ASN A 195 -8.39 -4.15 -38.81
N GLY A 196 -7.17 -4.38 -39.28
CA GLY A 196 -6.66 -3.95 -40.60
C GLY A 196 -6.74 -5.01 -41.69
N GLY A 197 -7.36 -6.16 -41.42
CA GLY A 197 -7.62 -7.18 -42.47
C GLY A 197 -6.52 -8.21 -42.69
N ASP A 198 -5.31 -8.06 -42.15
CA ASP A 198 -4.23 -9.02 -42.21
C ASP A 198 -4.07 -9.78 -40.91
N LYS A 199 -3.70 -11.08 -41.00
CA LYS A 199 -3.55 -12.00 -39.84
C LYS A 199 -2.29 -11.75 -39.00
N ASP A 200 -1.61 -10.65 -39.16
CA ASP A 200 -0.33 -10.38 -38.51
C ASP A 200 -0.56 -9.91 -37.06
N VAL A 201 0.23 -10.44 -36.12
CA VAL A 201 0.17 -10.12 -34.69
C VAL A 201 0.64 -8.67 -34.46
N SER A 202 -0.26 -7.80 -34.00
CA SER A 202 0.05 -6.38 -33.83
C SER A 202 0.97 -6.07 -32.64
N PHE A 203 1.07 -6.96 -31.65
CA PHE A 203 1.79 -6.77 -30.39
C PHE A 203 2.48 -8.08 -29.96
N PRO A 204 3.60 -8.47 -30.58
CA PRO A 204 4.19 -9.78 -30.34
C PRO A 204 4.78 -9.99 -28.92
N CYS A 205 5.17 -8.91 -28.25
CA CYS A 205 5.82 -8.95 -26.93
C CYS A 205 5.00 -8.33 -25.80
N LEU A 206 3.76 -7.88 -26.07
CA LEU A 206 2.94 -7.17 -25.09
C LEU A 206 2.46 -8.11 -24.01
N CYS A 207 2.97 -7.93 -22.80
CA CYS A 207 2.64 -8.76 -21.63
C CYS A 207 1.71 -8.07 -20.62
N GLU A 208 1.59 -6.74 -20.66
CA GLU A 208 0.75 -5.99 -19.72
C GLU A 208 -0.10 -4.93 -20.43
N ILE A 209 -1.41 -4.94 -20.15
CA ILE A 209 -2.35 -3.88 -20.55
C ILE A 209 -3.01 -3.32 -19.29
N SER A 210 -2.99 -1.98 -19.16
CA SER A 210 -3.71 -1.25 -18.12
C SER A 210 -4.67 -0.23 -18.74
N ILE A 211 -5.96 -0.32 -18.43
CA ILE A 211 -7.00 0.64 -18.86
C ILE A 211 -7.68 1.21 -17.63
N ILE A 212 -7.40 2.49 -17.33
CA ILE A 212 -7.77 3.13 -16.08
C ILE A 212 -8.58 4.40 -16.37
N ASN A 213 -9.78 4.48 -15.80
CA ASN A 213 -10.68 5.62 -15.91
C ASN A 213 -10.95 6.05 -17.39
N CYS A 214 -11.39 5.07 -18.21
CA CYS A 214 -11.80 5.28 -19.59
C CYS A 214 -13.31 5.01 -19.74
N PRO A 215 -14.18 5.92 -19.24
CA PRO A 215 -15.60 5.64 -19.03
C PRO A 215 -16.44 5.55 -20.31
N LYS A 216 -15.97 6.13 -21.41
CA LYS A 216 -16.66 6.08 -22.70
C LYS A 216 -16.23 4.93 -23.60
N LEU A 217 -15.14 4.23 -23.25
CA LEU A 217 -14.68 3.09 -24.05
C LEU A 217 -15.76 2.01 -24.08
N ALA A 218 -16.33 1.79 -25.24
CA ALA A 218 -17.45 0.87 -25.44
C ALA A 218 -17.09 -0.27 -26.41
N GLU A 219 -16.34 0.04 -27.46
CA GLU A 219 -15.97 -0.89 -28.51
C GLU A 219 -14.47 -1.19 -28.47
N VAL A 220 -14.14 -2.46 -28.28
CA VAL A 220 -12.77 -2.96 -28.35
C VAL A 220 -12.75 -4.15 -29.32
N ALA A 221 -12.15 -3.93 -30.48
CA ALA A 221 -12.03 -4.92 -31.56
C ALA A 221 -10.56 -5.03 -31.99
N ILE A 222 -9.79 -5.76 -31.18
CA ILE A 222 -8.36 -5.93 -31.36
C ILE A 222 -7.99 -7.38 -31.68
N ASP A 223 -6.87 -7.56 -32.34
CA ASP A 223 -6.33 -8.89 -32.68
C ASP A 223 -5.87 -9.65 -31.44
N LEU A 224 -5.58 -10.95 -31.61
CA LEU A 224 -5.05 -11.79 -30.53
C LEU A 224 -3.68 -11.27 -30.07
N ILE A 225 -3.47 -11.26 -28.76
CA ILE A 225 -2.22 -10.91 -28.11
C ILE A 225 -1.77 -12.11 -27.26
N PRO A 226 -1.11 -13.12 -27.86
CA PRO A 226 -0.82 -14.37 -27.16
C PRO A 226 0.12 -14.23 -25.97
N SER A 227 0.96 -13.18 -25.96
CA SER A 227 1.93 -12.87 -24.90
C SER A 227 1.32 -12.12 -23.71
N LEU A 228 0.03 -11.74 -23.76
CA LEU A 228 -0.59 -10.93 -22.72
C LEU A 228 -0.87 -11.76 -21.47
N GLU A 229 -0.17 -11.43 -20.38
CA GLU A 229 -0.20 -12.11 -19.10
C GLU A 229 -0.94 -11.31 -18.03
N VAL A 230 -0.88 -9.97 -18.08
CA VAL A 230 -1.38 -9.08 -17.04
C VAL A 230 -2.40 -8.10 -17.62
N LEU A 231 -3.61 -8.10 -17.04
CA LEU A 231 -4.68 -7.21 -17.44
C LEU A 231 -5.25 -6.44 -16.24
N HIS A 232 -5.09 -5.11 -16.27
CA HIS A 232 -5.66 -4.21 -15.28
C HIS A 232 -6.76 -3.35 -15.89
N ILE A 233 -7.98 -3.43 -15.34
CA ILE A 233 -9.12 -2.60 -15.77
C ILE A 233 -9.69 -1.89 -14.55
N GLU A 234 -9.73 -0.56 -14.60
CA GLU A 234 -10.26 0.28 -13.52
C GLU A 234 -11.21 1.34 -14.08
N GLU A 235 -12.38 1.52 -13.44
CA GLU A 235 -13.37 2.56 -13.77
C GLU A 235 -13.82 2.54 -15.24
N CYS A 236 -13.99 1.34 -15.78
CA CYS A 236 -14.48 1.08 -17.14
C CYS A 236 -15.77 0.28 -17.11
N SER A 237 -16.36 0.07 -18.30
CA SER A 237 -17.55 -0.78 -18.45
C SER A 237 -17.18 -2.27 -18.53
N VAL A 238 -18.14 -3.14 -18.21
CA VAL A 238 -17.97 -4.60 -18.34
C VAL A 238 -17.78 -5.06 -19.80
N SER A 239 -18.21 -4.25 -20.79
CA SER A 239 -17.98 -4.55 -22.22
C SER A 239 -16.49 -4.59 -22.55
N VAL A 240 -15.69 -3.67 -21.99
CA VAL A 240 -14.24 -3.64 -22.15
C VAL A 240 -13.59 -4.94 -21.62
N LEU A 241 -14.00 -5.38 -20.42
CA LEU A 241 -13.55 -6.65 -19.86
C LEU A 241 -13.84 -7.83 -20.79
N ARG A 242 -15.11 -7.95 -21.27
CA ARG A 242 -15.52 -9.04 -22.14
C ARG A 242 -14.72 -9.11 -23.45
N SER A 243 -14.44 -7.95 -24.04
CA SER A 243 -13.65 -7.89 -25.27
C SER A 243 -12.18 -8.25 -25.03
N LEU A 244 -11.57 -7.73 -23.95
CA LEU A 244 -10.14 -7.92 -23.69
C LEU A 244 -9.78 -9.32 -23.18
N VAL A 245 -10.64 -9.99 -22.43
CA VAL A 245 -10.33 -11.36 -21.99
C VAL A 245 -10.28 -12.36 -23.15
N GLY A 246 -10.92 -12.04 -24.27
CA GLY A 246 -10.91 -12.89 -25.48
C GLY A 246 -9.63 -12.81 -26.31
N VAL A 247 -8.75 -11.82 -26.04
CA VAL A 247 -7.54 -11.60 -26.87
C VAL A 247 -6.35 -12.48 -26.48
N SER A 248 -6.39 -13.09 -25.30
CA SER A 248 -5.32 -14.00 -24.82
C SER A 248 -5.93 -15.21 -24.08
N SER A 249 -5.18 -16.29 -24.03
CA SER A 249 -5.45 -17.44 -23.16
C SER A 249 -4.36 -17.62 -22.07
N SER A 250 -3.40 -16.71 -22.02
CA SER A 250 -2.19 -16.83 -21.18
C SER A 250 -2.22 -15.89 -19.97
N PHE A 251 -3.41 -15.39 -19.57
CA PHE A 251 -3.52 -14.50 -18.41
C PHE A 251 -3.05 -15.17 -17.13
N LEU A 252 -2.08 -14.54 -16.47
CA LEU A 252 -1.61 -14.89 -15.14
C LEU A 252 -2.23 -13.98 -14.06
N GLU A 253 -2.46 -12.70 -14.38
CA GLU A 253 -3.03 -11.74 -13.45
C GLU A 253 -4.20 -10.96 -14.07
N LEU A 254 -5.33 -10.92 -13.37
CA LEU A 254 -6.49 -10.10 -13.71
C LEU A 254 -6.87 -9.21 -12.53
N SER A 255 -6.78 -7.89 -12.72
CA SER A 255 -7.16 -6.89 -11.73
C SER A 255 -8.35 -6.06 -12.23
N LEU A 256 -9.46 -6.14 -11.51
CA LEU A 256 -10.72 -5.46 -11.81
C LEU A 256 -11.06 -4.48 -10.69
N LYS A 257 -11.18 -3.19 -11.00
CA LYS A 257 -11.54 -2.20 -9.99
C LYS A 257 -12.63 -1.27 -10.49
N ASN A 258 -13.71 -1.16 -9.72
CA ASN A 258 -14.85 -0.29 -10.01
C ASN A 258 -15.40 -0.47 -11.45
N ILE A 259 -15.67 -1.73 -11.84
CA ILE A 259 -16.17 -2.06 -13.18
C ILE A 259 -17.69 -1.89 -13.21
N LYS A 260 -18.17 -0.97 -14.05
CA LYS A 260 -19.61 -0.70 -14.22
C LYS A 260 -20.30 -1.83 -14.98
N GLY A 261 -21.45 -2.27 -14.48
CA GLY A 261 -22.22 -3.37 -15.06
C GLY A 261 -21.68 -4.77 -14.71
N LEU A 262 -20.64 -4.90 -13.88
CA LEU A 262 -20.12 -6.19 -13.47
C LEU A 262 -20.97 -6.75 -12.31
N THR A 263 -21.94 -7.61 -12.65
CA THR A 263 -22.79 -8.30 -11.66
C THR A 263 -22.23 -9.67 -11.25
N GLN A 264 -21.49 -10.31 -12.15
CA GLN A 264 -20.77 -11.58 -11.98
C GLN A 264 -19.76 -11.79 -13.13
N LEU A 265 -18.79 -12.67 -12.95
CA LEU A 265 -17.94 -13.20 -14.03
C LEU A 265 -18.70 -14.34 -14.69
N HIS A 266 -19.20 -14.11 -15.90
CA HIS A 266 -19.93 -15.10 -16.69
C HIS A 266 -18.99 -16.14 -17.31
N GLY A 267 -19.50 -17.31 -17.67
CA GLY A 267 -18.75 -18.38 -18.33
C GLY A 267 -17.98 -17.93 -19.56
N GLU A 268 -18.55 -16.97 -20.32
CA GLU A 268 -17.88 -16.34 -21.48
C GLU A 268 -16.55 -15.64 -21.13
N VAL A 269 -16.43 -15.10 -19.92
CA VAL A 269 -15.18 -14.50 -19.41
C VAL A 269 -14.29 -15.58 -18.82
N LEU A 270 -14.85 -16.46 -18.00
CA LEU A 270 -14.10 -17.51 -17.29
C LEU A 270 -13.35 -18.45 -18.22
N LYS A 271 -13.93 -18.84 -19.36
CA LYS A 271 -13.30 -19.78 -20.31
C LYS A 271 -11.90 -19.36 -20.81
N HIS A 272 -11.58 -18.06 -20.73
CA HIS A 272 -10.28 -17.51 -21.12
C HIS A 272 -9.27 -17.43 -19.97
N LEU A 273 -9.66 -17.77 -18.73
CA LEU A 273 -8.89 -17.58 -17.53
C LEU A 273 -8.27 -18.87 -16.96
N GLY A 274 -8.08 -19.90 -17.80
CA GLY A 274 -7.56 -21.20 -17.36
C GLY A 274 -6.15 -21.18 -16.75
N SER A 275 -5.31 -20.25 -17.19
CA SER A 275 -3.94 -20.06 -16.68
C SER A 275 -3.85 -19.06 -15.53
N LEU A 276 -4.98 -18.46 -15.12
CA LEU A 276 -4.98 -17.36 -14.15
C LEU A 276 -4.46 -17.80 -12.78
N GLU A 277 -3.44 -17.13 -12.29
CA GLU A 277 -2.84 -17.34 -10.97
C GLU A 277 -3.34 -16.31 -9.94
N HIS A 278 -3.59 -15.08 -10.37
CA HIS A 278 -3.95 -13.96 -9.50
C HIS A 278 -5.23 -13.26 -9.96
N LEU A 279 -6.25 -13.25 -9.11
CA LEU A 279 -7.51 -12.53 -9.36
C LEU A 279 -7.76 -11.49 -8.29
N TYR A 280 -7.80 -10.21 -8.69
CA TYR A 280 -8.06 -9.08 -7.80
C TYR A 280 -9.34 -8.36 -8.23
N VAL A 281 -10.32 -8.29 -7.34
CA VAL A 281 -11.59 -7.60 -7.58
C VAL A 281 -11.83 -6.58 -6.48
N THR A 282 -11.91 -5.30 -6.85
CA THR A 282 -11.97 -4.20 -5.87
C THR A 282 -13.06 -3.20 -6.23
N ARG A 283 -13.88 -2.78 -5.26
CA ARG A 283 -14.93 -1.75 -5.42
C ARG A 283 -15.93 -2.01 -6.54
N CYS A 284 -16.16 -3.26 -6.91
CA CYS A 284 -17.19 -3.63 -7.88
C CYS A 284 -18.54 -3.73 -7.14
N ASP A 285 -19.19 -2.61 -6.94
CA ASP A 285 -20.39 -2.50 -6.09
C ASP A 285 -21.64 -3.16 -6.67
N GLU A 286 -21.70 -3.41 -7.98
CA GLU A 286 -22.79 -4.14 -8.64
C GLU A 286 -22.62 -5.67 -8.55
N LEU A 287 -21.43 -6.14 -8.14
CA LEU A 287 -21.11 -7.55 -8.05
C LEU A 287 -21.91 -8.21 -6.92
N ARG A 288 -22.77 -9.18 -7.28
CA ARG A 288 -23.55 -9.97 -6.33
C ARG A 288 -22.93 -11.35 -6.08
N TYR A 289 -22.38 -11.94 -7.11
CA TYR A 289 -21.65 -13.20 -7.10
C TYR A 289 -20.36 -13.01 -7.86
N LEU A 290 -19.30 -13.69 -7.49
CA LEU A 290 -18.05 -13.56 -8.24
C LEU A 290 -18.16 -14.35 -9.56
N TRP A 291 -18.76 -15.55 -9.51
CA TRP A 291 -19.07 -16.37 -10.70
C TRP A 291 -20.49 -16.95 -10.66
N GLU A 292 -20.96 -17.34 -11.83
CA GLU A 292 -22.31 -17.89 -12.01
C GLU A 292 -22.43 -19.27 -11.39
N SER A 293 -21.45 -20.17 -11.64
CA SER A 293 -21.39 -21.51 -11.09
C SER A 293 -20.04 -21.76 -10.44
N GLU A 294 -20.04 -22.22 -9.18
CA GLU A 294 -18.82 -22.56 -8.47
C GLU A 294 -18.17 -23.81 -9.09
N SER A 295 -18.98 -24.79 -9.53
CA SER A 295 -18.48 -26.00 -10.19
C SER A 295 -17.80 -25.72 -11.53
N GLU A 296 -18.30 -24.75 -12.30
CA GLU A 296 -17.67 -24.32 -13.55
C GLU A 296 -16.37 -23.55 -13.29
N ALA A 297 -16.38 -22.63 -12.33
CA ALA A 297 -15.19 -21.89 -11.94
C ALA A 297 -14.07 -22.83 -11.47
N CYS A 298 -14.38 -23.87 -10.69
CA CYS A 298 -13.40 -24.86 -10.24
C CYS A 298 -12.79 -25.68 -11.38
N LYS A 299 -13.55 -25.97 -12.43
CA LYS A 299 -13.03 -26.70 -13.61
C LYS A 299 -12.10 -25.84 -14.47
N ILE A 300 -12.33 -24.54 -14.50
CA ILE A 300 -11.59 -23.60 -15.35
C ILE A 300 -10.38 -23.00 -14.61
N LEU A 301 -10.58 -22.48 -13.39
CA LEU A 301 -9.57 -21.74 -12.64
C LEU A 301 -8.61 -22.70 -11.89
N VAL A 302 -8.04 -23.65 -12.60
CA VAL A 302 -7.19 -24.70 -12.02
C VAL A 302 -5.82 -24.20 -11.55
N SER A 303 -5.39 -23.04 -12.02
CA SER A 303 -4.10 -22.41 -11.66
C SER A 303 -4.25 -21.29 -10.63
N LEU A 304 -5.49 -20.91 -10.28
CA LEU A 304 -5.73 -19.76 -9.41
C LEU A 304 -5.14 -19.98 -8.02
N TRP A 305 -4.16 -19.17 -7.66
CA TRP A 305 -3.40 -19.28 -6.41
C TRP A 305 -3.76 -18.19 -5.40
N ASP A 306 -3.98 -16.94 -5.86
CA ASP A 306 -4.25 -15.75 -5.01
C ASP A 306 -5.58 -15.10 -5.43
N LEU A 307 -6.57 -15.14 -4.54
CA LEU A 307 -7.88 -14.53 -4.74
C LEU A 307 -8.08 -13.38 -3.74
N ARG A 308 -8.28 -12.16 -4.24
CA ARG A 308 -8.54 -10.98 -3.40
C ARG A 308 -9.79 -10.25 -3.84
N VAL A 309 -10.75 -10.15 -2.93
CA VAL A 309 -12.01 -9.41 -3.17
C VAL A 309 -12.18 -8.34 -2.10
N LYS A 310 -12.15 -7.07 -2.51
CA LYS A 310 -12.11 -5.94 -1.57
C LYS A 310 -13.18 -4.89 -1.88
N PHE A 311 -13.84 -4.39 -0.85
CA PHE A 311 -14.80 -3.27 -0.92
C PHE A 311 -15.99 -3.50 -1.87
N CYS A 312 -16.40 -4.76 -2.10
CA CYS A 312 -17.56 -5.10 -2.94
C CYS A 312 -18.83 -5.12 -2.08
N LYS A 313 -19.56 -4.00 -2.03
CA LYS A 313 -20.66 -3.75 -1.06
C LYS A 313 -21.85 -4.70 -1.21
N ASN A 314 -22.12 -5.20 -2.42
CA ASN A 314 -23.27 -6.03 -2.71
C ASN A 314 -22.95 -7.52 -2.93
N LEU A 315 -21.69 -7.93 -2.73
CA LEU A 315 -21.28 -9.32 -2.87
C LEU A 315 -21.94 -10.18 -1.78
N VAL A 316 -22.70 -11.19 -2.17
CA VAL A 316 -23.46 -12.08 -1.28
C VAL A 316 -22.75 -13.42 -1.06
N SER A 317 -22.16 -13.99 -2.12
CA SER A 317 -21.33 -15.19 -2.09
C SER A 317 -20.34 -15.18 -3.25
N LEU A 318 -19.33 -16.05 -3.23
CA LEU A 318 -18.43 -16.18 -4.38
C LEU A 318 -19.12 -16.88 -5.54
N GLY A 319 -19.79 -18.00 -5.32
CA GLY A 319 -20.63 -18.68 -6.32
C GLY A 319 -22.12 -18.45 -6.06
N LYS A 320 -22.94 -18.54 -7.10
CA LYS A 320 -24.39 -18.63 -6.97
C LYS A 320 -24.70 -20.05 -6.53
N ASN A 321 -25.21 -20.23 -5.31
CA ASN A 321 -25.55 -21.54 -4.76
C ASN A 321 -26.57 -22.25 -5.66
N GLU A 322 -26.17 -23.28 -6.35
CA GLU A 322 -27.09 -24.29 -6.85
C GLU A 322 -27.52 -25.10 -5.61
N VAL A 323 -28.78 -24.91 -5.23
CA VAL A 323 -29.42 -25.72 -4.15
C VAL A 323 -29.62 -27.13 -4.66
N ASN A 324 -28.56 -27.93 -4.73
CA ASN A 324 -28.62 -29.36 -4.84
C ASN A 324 -28.09 -29.97 -3.55
N LEU A 325 -29.04 -30.31 -2.68
CA LEU A 325 -28.87 -30.87 -1.33
C LEU A 325 -28.21 -32.25 -1.27
N ASP A 326 -27.83 -32.87 -2.39
CA ASP A 326 -27.48 -34.30 -2.46
C ASP A 326 -26.06 -34.63 -2.93
N SER A 327 -25.14 -33.66 -3.02
CA SER A 327 -23.74 -33.97 -3.30
C SER A 327 -22.82 -33.58 -2.15
N ASP A 328 -22.33 -34.61 -1.48
CA ASP A 328 -21.35 -34.60 -0.38
C ASP A 328 -19.92 -34.12 -0.82
N SER A 329 -19.80 -33.57 -2.02
CA SER A 329 -18.57 -33.00 -2.56
C SER A 329 -18.62 -31.49 -2.48
N GLY A 330 -18.11 -30.94 -1.41
CA GLY A 330 -17.77 -29.49 -1.31
C GLY A 330 -16.81 -29.11 -2.43
N ILE A 331 -17.35 -28.64 -3.56
CA ILE A 331 -16.56 -28.21 -4.70
C ILE A 331 -15.90 -26.87 -4.33
N CYS A 332 -14.60 -26.88 -4.14
CA CYS A 332 -13.79 -25.70 -3.83
C CYS A 332 -12.66 -25.55 -4.83
N LEU A 333 -12.20 -24.33 -5.04
CA LEU A 333 -11.03 -24.01 -5.88
C LEU A 333 -9.76 -24.62 -5.26
N GLU A 334 -9.42 -25.86 -5.58
CA GLU A 334 -8.35 -26.64 -4.92
C GLU A 334 -6.94 -26.03 -5.08
N SER A 335 -6.70 -25.26 -6.12
CA SER A 335 -5.43 -24.59 -6.39
C SER A 335 -5.19 -23.36 -5.49
N VAL A 336 -6.26 -22.75 -4.95
CA VAL A 336 -6.16 -21.52 -4.18
C VAL A 336 -5.44 -21.76 -2.86
N ARG A 337 -4.41 -20.94 -2.60
CA ARG A 337 -3.59 -20.95 -1.38
C ARG A 337 -3.74 -19.70 -0.55
N LYS A 338 -4.09 -18.59 -1.21
CA LYS A 338 -4.24 -17.29 -0.55
C LYS A 338 -5.57 -16.66 -0.87
N VAL A 339 -6.29 -16.23 0.17
CA VAL A 339 -7.58 -15.54 0.05
C VAL A 339 -7.60 -14.30 0.94
N GLU A 340 -7.97 -13.17 0.36
CA GLU A 340 -8.24 -11.92 1.07
C GLU A 340 -9.65 -11.43 0.75
N LEU A 341 -10.53 -11.41 1.76
CA LEU A 341 -11.88 -10.84 1.68
C LEU A 341 -11.95 -9.61 2.58
N PHE A 342 -12.03 -8.42 1.99
CA PHE A 342 -11.92 -7.18 2.74
C PHE A 342 -13.12 -6.26 2.51
N ASN A 343 -13.84 -5.89 3.57
CA ASN A 343 -14.99 -4.98 3.52
C ASN A 343 -16.06 -5.35 2.48
N CYS A 344 -16.49 -6.61 2.49
CA CYS A 344 -17.64 -7.12 1.72
C CYS A 344 -18.82 -7.37 2.69
N PRO A 345 -19.60 -6.34 3.07
CA PRO A 345 -20.50 -6.40 4.23
C PRO A 345 -21.70 -7.33 4.05
N LYS A 346 -22.09 -7.68 2.82
CA LYS A 346 -23.22 -8.58 2.53
C LYS A 346 -22.80 -10.03 2.29
N LEU A 347 -21.50 -10.34 2.29
CA LEU A 347 -21.00 -11.70 2.11
C LEU A 347 -21.42 -12.56 3.31
N LYS A 348 -22.17 -13.63 3.07
CA LYS A 348 -22.81 -14.44 4.12
C LYS A 348 -21.99 -15.64 4.56
N SER A 349 -21.26 -16.25 3.63
CA SER A 349 -20.45 -17.45 3.88
C SER A 349 -19.28 -17.52 2.91
N TYR A 350 -18.28 -18.29 3.27
CA TYR A 350 -17.18 -18.63 2.39
C TYR A 350 -16.79 -20.11 2.58
N ASN A 351 -16.69 -20.83 1.45
CA ASN A 351 -16.23 -22.21 1.40
C ASN A 351 -14.72 -22.21 1.17
N CYS A 352 -13.97 -22.62 2.18
CA CYS A 352 -12.51 -22.61 2.13
C CYS A 352 -11.97 -23.81 1.36
N PRO A 353 -11.02 -23.63 0.43
CA PRO A 353 -10.36 -24.74 -0.25
C PRO A 353 -9.47 -25.56 0.70
N ASN A 354 -9.32 -26.86 0.41
CA ASN A 354 -8.49 -27.77 1.22
C ASN A 354 -7.02 -27.34 1.32
N GLY A 355 -6.50 -26.74 0.26
CA GLY A 355 -5.09 -26.34 0.18
C GLY A 355 -4.78 -24.96 0.71
N ILE A 356 -5.74 -24.25 1.34
CA ILE A 356 -5.56 -22.87 1.80
C ILE A 356 -4.39 -22.74 2.78
N GLN A 357 -3.52 -21.75 2.55
CA GLN A 357 -2.39 -21.43 3.40
C GLN A 357 -2.59 -20.11 4.15
N ASN A 358 -3.15 -19.11 3.47
CA ASN A 358 -3.36 -17.79 4.01
C ASN A 358 -4.83 -17.39 3.82
N LEU A 359 -5.53 -17.17 4.93
CA LEU A 359 -6.92 -16.70 4.93
C LEU A 359 -7.02 -15.41 5.73
N ASP A 360 -7.34 -14.32 5.05
CA ASP A 360 -7.52 -13.00 5.64
C ASP A 360 -8.93 -12.47 5.34
N ILE A 361 -9.76 -12.34 6.37
CA ILE A 361 -11.13 -11.85 6.26
C ILE A 361 -11.32 -10.67 7.20
N TYR A 362 -11.56 -9.50 6.64
CA TYR A 362 -11.70 -8.26 7.38
C TYR A 362 -12.98 -7.50 7.00
N GLY A 363 -13.80 -7.15 7.97
CA GLY A 363 -14.96 -6.28 7.77
C GLY A 363 -16.11 -6.90 6.96
N CYS A 364 -16.13 -8.23 6.81
CA CYS A 364 -17.22 -8.98 6.17
C CYS A 364 -18.28 -9.33 7.21
N ARG A 365 -19.04 -8.34 7.67
CA ARG A 365 -19.88 -8.39 8.89
C ARG A 365 -21.00 -9.42 8.84
N SER A 366 -21.52 -9.74 7.65
CA SER A 366 -22.60 -10.73 7.48
C SER A 366 -22.13 -12.18 7.42
N ILE A 367 -20.83 -12.46 7.42
CA ILE A 367 -20.35 -13.84 7.50
C ILE A 367 -20.66 -14.41 8.88
N THR A 368 -21.39 -15.50 8.90
CA THR A 368 -21.73 -16.24 10.13
C THR A 368 -20.89 -17.49 10.30
N SER A 369 -20.42 -18.10 9.21
CA SER A 369 -19.63 -19.34 9.21
C SER A 369 -18.63 -19.38 8.07
N LEU A 370 -17.56 -20.13 8.31
CA LEU A 370 -16.61 -20.59 7.29
C LEU A 370 -16.73 -22.11 7.21
N THR A 371 -16.92 -22.62 6.00
CA THR A 371 -17.00 -24.05 5.75
C THR A 371 -15.68 -24.57 5.18
N PHE A 372 -15.29 -25.76 5.61
CA PHE A 372 -14.12 -26.48 5.12
C PHE A 372 -14.56 -27.87 4.68
N PRO A 373 -14.14 -28.39 3.54
CA PRO A 373 -14.73 -29.56 2.87
C PRO A 373 -14.63 -30.89 3.63
N THR A 374 -13.69 -31.05 4.55
CA THR A 374 -13.51 -32.28 5.31
C THR A 374 -13.55 -32.04 6.81
N LEU A 375 -14.49 -32.73 7.47
CA LEU A 375 -14.69 -32.63 8.92
C LEU A 375 -13.65 -33.41 9.75
N GLN A 376 -12.85 -34.29 9.14
CA GLN A 376 -11.96 -35.23 9.85
C GLN A 376 -10.48 -34.86 9.75
N ASP A 377 -10.02 -34.30 8.63
CA ASP A 377 -8.64 -33.89 8.43
C ASP A 377 -8.59 -32.39 8.05
N LEU A 378 -8.29 -31.58 9.02
CA LEU A 378 -8.09 -30.15 8.81
C LEU A 378 -6.92 -29.88 7.87
N PRO A 379 -6.97 -28.83 7.04
CA PRO A 379 -5.83 -28.52 6.20
C PRO A 379 -4.63 -28.20 7.11
N SER A 380 -3.74 -29.17 7.25
CA SER A 380 -2.40 -28.97 7.86
C SER A 380 -1.59 -27.86 7.15
N THR A 381 -2.17 -27.29 6.11
CA THR A 381 -1.59 -26.27 5.23
C THR A 381 -1.85 -24.84 5.69
N LEU A 382 -2.88 -24.57 6.52
CA LEU A 382 -3.21 -23.21 6.95
C LEU A 382 -2.14 -22.65 7.89
N LYS A 383 -1.41 -21.64 7.43
CA LYS A 383 -0.30 -20.99 8.15
C LYS A 383 -0.68 -19.64 8.74
N ILE A 384 -1.55 -18.89 8.04
CA ILE A 384 -1.97 -17.55 8.40
C ILE A 384 -3.49 -17.50 8.43
N LEU A 385 -4.05 -17.13 9.58
CA LEU A 385 -5.47 -16.87 9.76
C LEU A 385 -5.68 -15.48 10.37
N SER A 386 -6.40 -14.62 9.66
CA SER A 386 -6.82 -13.31 10.16
C SER A 386 -8.33 -13.17 9.99
N ILE A 387 -9.05 -13.01 11.09
CA ILE A 387 -10.51 -12.84 11.14
C ILE A 387 -10.86 -11.60 11.96
N CYS A 388 -11.36 -10.57 11.27
CA CYS A 388 -11.53 -9.26 11.89
C CYS A 388 -12.87 -8.61 11.53
N TYR A 389 -13.55 -8.01 12.53
CA TYR A 389 -14.77 -7.21 12.38
C TYR A 389 -15.97 -7.99 11.84
N PHE A 390 -16.44 -8.94 12.63
CA PHE A 390 -17.65 -9.71 12.40
C PHE A 390 -18.74 -9.33 13.42
N ASP A 391 -20.01 -9.43 12.99
CA ASP A 391 -21.13 -9.13 13.90
C ASP A 391 -21.66 -10.39 14.62
N ASN A 392 -21.75 -11.54 13.90
CA ASN A 392 -22.35 -12.78 14.41
C ASN A 392 -21.55 -14.04 14.06
N PHE A 393 -20.25 -13.98 14.00
CA PHE A 393 -19.40 -15.10 13.59
C PHE A 393 -19.14 -16.08 14.73
N GLU A 394 -19.36 -17.38 14.49
CA GLU A 394 -19.10 -18.45 15.45
C GLU A 394 -17.63 -18.93 15.40
N ALA A 395 -16.75 -18.15 16.02
CA ALA A 395 -15.32 -18.42 15.99
C ALA A 395 -14.89 -19.66 16.79
N ASN A 396 -15.62 -20.04 17.84
CA ASN A 396 -15.23 -21.17 18.71
C ASN A 396 -15.14 -22.50 17.94
N CYS A 397 -16.09 -22.75 17.03
CA CYS A 397 -16.08 -23.96 16.20
C CYS A 397 -14.86 -24.01 15.28
N LEU A 398 -14.45 -22.87 14.76
CA LEU A 398 -13.29 -22.75 13.89
C LEU A 398 -11.98 -22.98 14.65
N LEU A 399 -11.80 -22.28 15.76
CA LEU A 399 -10.55 -22.33 16.52
C LEU A 399 -10.29 -23.70 17.14
N ASN A 400 -11.31 -24.42 17.55
CA ASN A 400 -11.17 -25.78 18.08
C ASN A 400 -10.58 -26.79 17.07
N LYS A 401 -10.60 -26.46 15.79
CA LYS A 401 -10.21 -27.38 14.70
C LYS A 401 -8.83 -27.11 14.10
N PHE A 402 -8.32 -25.86 14.09
CA PHE A 402 -7.27 -25.42 13.17
C PHE A 402 -5.88 -25.19 13.75
N LEU A 403 -5.70 -25.29 15.03
CA LEU A 403 -4.61 -24.59 15.69
C LEU A 403 -3.23 -25.27 15.63
N SER A 404 -3.16 -26.51 15.16
CA SER A 404 -1.88 -27.24 15.15
C SER A 404 -0.89 -26.84 14.05
N SER A 405 -1.33 -26.15 13.00
CA SER A 405 -0.46 -25.75 11.87
C SER A 405 -0.24 -24.23 11.73
N LEU A 406 -0.98 -23.42 12.53
CA LEU A 406 -0.93 -21.98 12.43
C LEU A 406 0.38 -21.41 12.95
N GLY A 407 1.04 -20.58 12.13
CA GLY A 407 2.15 -19.72 12.55
C GLY A 407 1.71 -18.31 12.94
N TYR A 408 0.62 -17.82 12.34
CA TYR A 408 0.06 -16.48 12.57
C TYR A 408 -1.45 -16.54 12.80
N LEU A 409 -1.92 -15.97 13.91
CA LEU A 409 -3.33 -15.84 14.23
C LEU A 409 -3.66 -14.39 14.62
N SER A 410 -4.58 -13.76 13.91
CA SER A 410 -5.12 -12.45 14.23
C SER A 410 -6.63 -12.51 14.35
N ILE A 411 -7.16 -12.11 15.50
CA ILE A 411 -8.59 -12.05 15.79
C ILE A 411 -8.93 -10.67 16.32
N ALA A 412 -9.81 -9.96 15.61
CA ALA A 412 -10.22 -8.64 16.06
C ALA A 412 -11.72 -8.41 15.93
N ARG A 413 -12.33 -7.91 17.01
CA ARG A 413 -13.77 -7.59 17.07
C ARG A 413 -14.65 -8.73 16.57
N VAL A 414 -14.46 -9.89 17.15
CA VAL A 414 -15.28 -11.10 16.96
C VAL A 414 -16.10 -11.30 18.26
N PRO A 415 -17.38 -10.92 18.28
CA PRO A 415 -18.15 -10.82 19.53
C PRO A 415 -18.46 -12.20 20.14
N ASN A 416 -18.63 -13.25 19.33
CA ASN A 416 -19.01 -14.57 19.82
C ASN A 416 -17.81 -15.46 20.23
N LEU A 417 -16.60 -14.90 20.28
CA LEU A 417 -15.43 -15.60 20.79
C LEU A 417 -15.42 -15.52 22.32
N SER A 418 -15.70 -16.61 23.01
CA SER A 418 -15.76 -16.67 24.47
C SER A 418 -14.52 -17.30 25.11
N SER A 419 -13.84 -18.20 24.42
CA SER A 419 -12.64 -18.89 24.93
C SER A 419 -11.70 -19.32 23.81
N PHE A 420 -10.44 -19.53 24.16
CA PHE A 420 -9.48 -20.20 23.28
C PHE A 420 -9.42 -21.69 23.64
N PRO A 421 -9.32 -22.59 22.63
CA PRO A 421 -9.17 -24.01 22.88
C PRO A 421 -7.80 -24.33 23.51
N GLU A 422 -7.79 -25.32 24.40
CA GLU A 422 -6.57 -25.78 25.06
C GLU A 422 -5.60 -26.48 24.10
N GLY A 423 -4.31 -26.24 24.24
CA GLY A 423 -3.25 -27.01 23.57
C GLY A 423 -2.97 -26.67 22.10
N CYS A 424 -3.55 -25.62 21.56
CA CYS A 424 -3.61 -25.39 20.12
C CYS A 424 -2.64 -24.31 19.60
N LEU A 425 -1.83 -23.70 20.45
CA LEU A 425 -1.00 -22.54 20.08
C LEU A 425 0.49 -22.87 19.89
N VAL A 426 0.86 -24.15 19.84
CA VAL A 426 2.24 -24.63 19.96
C VAL A 426 3.18 -24.10 18.88
N HIS A 427 2.68 -23.88 17.67
CA HIS A 427 3.48 -23.43 16.53
C HIS A 427 3.33 -21.95 16.19
N LEU A 428 2.51 -21.21 16.97
CA LEU A 428 2.32 -19.79 16.73
C LEU A 428 3.61 -18.98 16.96
N THR A 429 3.94 -18.20 15.94
CA THR A 429 4.99 -17.17 16.02
C THR A 429 4.40 -15.81 16.34
N LYS A 430 3.11 -15.59 15.96
CA LYS A 430 2.43 -14.32 16.18
C LYS A 430 0.95 -14.52 16.53
N LEU A 431 0.55 -13.93 17.67
CA LEU A 431 -0.84 -13.93 18.16
C LEU A 431 -1.32 -12.50 18.41
N ILE A 432 -2.44 -12.15 17.78
CA ILE A 432 -3.10 -10.84 17.91
C ILE A 432 -4.56 -11.03 18.30
N ILE A 433 -4.97 -10.44 19.42
CA ILE A 433 -6.35 -10.44 19.90
C ILE A 433 -6.75 -8.98 20.18
N ARG A 434 -7.72 -8.44 19.44
CA ARG A 434 -8.13 -7.04 19.59
C ARG A 434 -9.64 -6.91 19.70
N GLY A 435 -10.13 -6.21 20.73
CA GLY A 435 -11.54 -5.83 20.86
C GLY A 435 -12.51 -7.02 20.91
N CYS A 436 -12.08 -8.17 21.41
CA CYS A 436 -12.91 -9.36 21.60
C CYS A 436 -13.50 -9.31 23.02
N ASP A 437 -14.65 -8.63 23.16
CA ASP A 437 -15.20 -8.29 24.47
C ASP A 437 -15.80 -9.50 25.23
N ASN A 438 -16.10 -10.62 24.56
CA ASN A 438 -16.66 -11.83 25.18
C ASN A 438 -15.60 -12.84 25.66
N ILE A 439 -14.32 -12.60 25.38
CA ILE A 439 -13.25 -13.43 25.95
C ILE A 439 -13.10 -13.10 27.42
N GLU A 440 -13.33 -14.09 28.29
CA GLU A 440 -13.14 -13.96 29.74
C GLU A 440 -11.79 -14.47 30.21
N SER A 441 -11.22 -15.47 29.54
CA SER A 441 -9.95 -16.07 29.92
C SER A 441 -9.12 -16.52 28.73
N ILE A 442 -7.81 -16.50 28.89
CA ILE A 442 -6.85 -17.18 28.04
C ILE A 442 -6.36 -18.39 28.84
N PRO A 443 -6.50 -19.63 28.30
CA PRO A 443 -6.22 -20.85 29.06
C PRO A 443 -4.74 -20.98 29.45
N GLU A 444 -4.47 -21.39 30.68
CA GLU A 444 -3.13 -21.65 31.22
C GLU A 444 -2.39 -22.73 30.44
N LYS A 445 -3.09 -23.77 30.01
CA LYS A 445 -2.50 -24.89 29.26
C LYS A 445 -1.90 -24.52 27.90
N GLY A 446 -2.14 -23.34 27.40
CA GLY A 446 -1.45 -22.80 26.23
C GLY A 446 -0.11 -22.14 26.55
N PHE A 447 0.05 -21.61 27.77
CA PHE A 447 1.21 -20.82 28.18
C PHE A 447 2.15 -21.54 29.17
N GLY A 448 1.65 -22.53 29.96
CA GLY A 448 2.39 -23.10 31.07
C GLY A 448 2.91 -24.52 30.89
N PHE A 449 2.21 -25.41 30.18
CA PHE A 449 2.55 -26.84 30.07
C PHE A 449 3.18 -27.24 28.73
N LEU A 450 2.90 -26.48 27.67
CA LEU A 450 3.59 -26.60 26.40
C LEU A 450 4.18 -25.23 26.11
N PRO A 451 5.47 -25.04 26.32
CA PRO A 451 6.08 -23.73 26.11
C PRO A 451 5.83 -23.31 24.66
N LEU A 452 5.25 -22.12 24.48
CA LEU A 452 5.17 -21.43 23.21
C LEU A 452 6.57 -20.99 22.77
N PHE A 453 7.45 -21.96 22.56
CA PHE A 453 8.85 -21.72 22.23
C PHE A 453 9.07 -20.86 20.99
N CYS A 454 8.03 -20.81 20.12
CA CYS A 454 8.13 -20.10 18.86
C CYS A 454 7.47 -18.71 18.89
N LEU A 455 6.70 -18.36 19.93
CA LEU A 455 5.95 -17.11 19.97
C LEU A 455 6.89 -15.91 20.11
N ARG A 456 6.93 -15.06 19.08
CA ARG A 456 7.76 -13.85 19.05
C ARG A 456 6.95 -12.57 19.28
N TYR A 457 5.68 -12.59 18.91
CA TYR A 457 4.79 -11.43 19.01
C TYR A 457 3.48 -11.82 19.68
N LEU A 458 3.12 -11.16 20.78
CA LEU A 458 1.85 -11.31 21.49
C LEU A 458 1.17 -9.95 21.67
N GLU A 459 -0.05 -9.81 21.15
CA GLU A 459 -0.86 -8.62 21.36
C GLU A 459 -2.25 -8.98 21.88
N ILE A 460 -2.62 -8.37 23.00
CA ILE A 460 -3.97 -8.41 23.61
C ILE A 460 -4.39 -6.96 23.86
N ASN A 461 -5.39 -6.52 23.12
CA ASN A 461 -5.76 -5.11 23.12
C ASN A 461 -7.27 -4.92 23.16
N SER A 462 -7.75 -4.05 24.02
CA SER A 462 -9.16 -3.64 24.11
C SER A 462 -10.13 -4.81 24.34
N CYS A 463 -9.73 -5.84 25.11
CA CYS A 463 -10.59 -6.95 25.51
C CYS A 463 -11.21 -6.64 26.88
N LYS A 464 -12.44 -6.07 26.88
CA LYS A 464 -13.03 -5.49 28.08
C LYS A 464 -13.35 -6.49 29.19
N ASN A 465 -13.76 -7.71 28.84
CA ASN A 465 -14.19 -8.71 29.82
C ASN A 465 -13.12 -9.75 30.14
N LEU A 466 -11.91 -9.59 29.60
CA LEU A 466 -10.81 -10.49 29.92
C LEU A 466 -10.43 -10.36 31.39
N LYS A 467 -10.65 -11.44 32.16
CA LYS A 467 -10.43 -11.53 33.61
C LYS A 467 -9.14 -12.28 33.93
N SER A 468 -8.91 -13.42 33.25
CA SER A 468 -7.77 -14.29 33.51
C SER A 468 -6.79 -14.27 32.33
N PHE A 469 -5.53 -14.00 32.68
CA PHE A 469 -4.38 -14.06 31.76
C PHE A 469 -3.22 -14.80 32.46
N PRO A 470 -2.62 -15.80 31.85
CA PRO A 470 -1.61 -16.65 32.49
C PRO A 470 -0.25 -15.94 32.60
N HIS A 471 -0.23 -14.84 33.33
CA HIS A 471 0.91 -13.94 33.48
C HIS A 471 2.10 -14.56 34.23
N GLU A 472 1.86 -15.53 35.13
CA GLU A 472 2.90 -16.23 35.88
C GLU A 472 3.85 -17.03 34.97
N HIS A 473 3.37 -17.36 33.76
CA HIS A 473 4.12 -18.12 32.77
C HIS A 473 4.82 -17.25 31.71
N LEU A 474 4.68 -15.92 31.74
CA LEU A 474 5.30 -15.01 30.76
C LEU A 474 6.82 -15.16 30.69
N GLN A 475 7.49 -15.39 31.83
CA GLN A 475 8.93 -15.62 31.89
C GLN A 475 9.40 -16.86 31.08
N ASN A 476 8.50 -17.82 30.84
CA ASN A 476 8.80 -19.03 30.08
C ASN A 476 8.74 -18.82 28.57
N LEU A 477 8.25 -17.68 28.10
CA LEU A 477 8.19 -17.32 26.68
C LEU A 477 9.53 -16.77 26.21
N THR A 478 10.53 -17.65 26.13
CA THR A 478 11.93 -17.27 25.86
C THR A 478 12.14 -16.69 24.46
N SER A 479 11.26 -16.98 23.49
CA SER A 479 11.33 -16.44 22.13
C SER A 479 10.55 -15.13 21.97
N LEU A 480 9.83 -14.66 23.01
CA LEU A 480 8.99 -13.48 22.88
C LEU A 480 9.82 -12.20 22.79
N GLU A 481 9.72 -11.53 21.68
CA GLU A 481 10.42 -10.28 21.35
C GLU A 481 9.52 -9.06 21.56
N GLU A 482 8.21 -9.19 21.28
CA GLU A 482 7.25 -8.09 21.37
C GLU A 482 6.01 -8.48 22.17
N LEU A 483 5.67 -7.68 23.18
CA LEU A 483 4.50 -7.86 24.04
C LEU A 483 3.67 -6.59 24.09
N TRP A 484 2.39 -6.70 23.73
CA TRP A 484 1.43 -5.61 23.72
C TRP A 484 0.21 -6.01 24.54
N ILE A 485 -0.01 -5.42 25.71
CA ILE A 485 -1.20 -5.64 26.56
C ILE A 485 -1.73 -4.29 26.99
N ARG A 486 -2.84 -3.87 26.39
CA ARG A 486 -3.44 -2.58 26.71
C ARG A 486 -4.95 -2.57 26.65
N ASP A 487 -5.55 -1.63 27.38
CA ASP A 487 -7.00 -1.39 27.39
C ASP A 487 -7.82 -2.65 27.75
N CYS A 488 -7.33 -3.44 28.73
CA CYS A 488 -7.99 -4.62 29.27
C CYS A 488 -8.36 -4.35 30.74
N PRO A 489 -9.43 -3.59 31.02
CA PRO A 489 -9.72 -3.02 32.35
C PRO A 489 -10.17 -4.04 33.38
N ASN A 490 -10.48 -5.28 33.00
CA ASN A 490 -10.93 -6.32 33.93
C ASN A 490 -9.90 -7.43 34.14
N ILE A 491 -8.74 -7.34 33.51
CA ILE A 491 -7.66 -8.33 33.68
C ILE A 491 -7.27 -8.46 35.16
N ASP A 492 -6.86 -9.67 35.57
CA ASP A 492 -6.54 -9.99 36.95
C ASP A 492 -5.71 -8.90 37.64
N TYR A 493 -6.09 -8.56 38.87
CA TYR A 493 -5.41 -7.55 39.68
C TYR A 493 -3.96 -7.93 40.05
N THR A 494 -3.60 -9.21 39.95
CA THR A 494 -2.26 -9.70 40.18
C THR A 494 -1.28 -9.38 39.04
N PHE A 495 -1.83 -9.06 37.84
CA PHE A 495 -1.03 -8.63 36.68
C PHE A 495 -0.81 -7.10 36.69
N PRO A 496 0.38 -6.57 36.34
CA PRO A 496 1.55 -7.30 35.91
C PRO A 496 2.35 -7.95 37.06
N CYS A 497 3.05 -9.03 36.74
CA CYS A 497 3.98 -9.71 37.61
C CYS A 497 5.40 -9.11 37.51
N VAL A 498 6.28 -9.51 38.40
CA VAL A 498 7.66 -8.97 38.48
C VAL A 498 8.58 -9.55 37.40
N LEU A 499 8.21 -10.68 36.79
CA LEU A 499 9.07 -11.43 35.85
C LEU A 499 8.57 -11.33 34.42
N TRP A 500 9.35 -10.65 33.59
CA TRP A 500 9.11 -10.45 32.17
C TRP A 500 9.86 -11.48 31.30
N PRO A 501 9.44 -11.71 30.04
CA PRO A 501 10.18 -12.53 29.08
C PRO A 501 11.62 -12.05 28.92
N PRO A 502 12.63 -12.95 28.97
CA PRO A 502 14.04 -12.54 29.04
C PRO A 502 14.59 -11.87 27.77
N ASN A 503 13.99 -12.18 26.60
CA ASN A 503 14.42 -11.65 25.31
C ASN A 503 13.49 -10.55 24.76
N LEU A 504 12.65 -9.98 25.62
CA LEU A 504 11.69 -8.96 25.23
C LEU A 504 12.41 -7.67 24.80
N THR A 505 12.21 -7.27 23.56
CA THR A 505 12.78 -6.03 22.98
C THR A 505 11.78 -4.89 22.95
N THR A 506 10.48 -5.19 22.82
CA THR A 506 9.41 -4.21 22.75
C THR A 506 8.28 -4.53 23.73
N LEU A 507 7.97 -3.59 24.62
CA LEU A 507 6.85 -3.69 25.54
C LEU A 507 5.90 -2.51 25.37
N THR A 508 4.62 -2.82 25.13
CA THR A 508 3.52 -1.86 25.16
C THR A 508 2.49 -2.30 26.20
N ILE A 509 2.27 -1.50 27.24
CA ILE A 509 1.41 -1.92 28.34
C ILE A 509 0.66 -0.74 28.96
N GLY A 510 -0.57 -1.00 29.45
CA GLY A 510 -1.38 -0.04 30.21
C GLY A 510 -2.88 -0.16 29.99
N GLY A 511 -3.65 0.69 30.67
CA GLY A 511 -5.12 0.61 30.65
C GLY A 511 -5.65 -0.68 31.28
N LEU A 512 -4.95 -1.21 32.27
CA LEU A 512 -5.31 -2.41 33.04
C LEU A 512 -6.18 -2.08 34.24
N LYS A 513 -6.70 -3.09 34.89
CA LYS A 513 -7.49 -2.95 36.13
C LYS A 513 -6.67 -2.32 37.25
N LYS A 514 -5.47 -2.80 37.46
CA LYS A 514 -4.50 -2.30 38.42
C LYS A 514 -3.81 -1.05 37.86
N PRO A 515 -3.93 0.11 38.50
CA PRO A 515 -3.23 1.32 38.05
C PRO A 515 -1.71 1.14 38.18
N MET A 516 -0.93 1.78 37.31
CA MET A 516 0.54 1.65 37.30
C MET A 516 1.18 2.08 38.62
N SER A 517 0.57 3.00 39.36
CA SER A 517 1.00 3.42 40.69
C SER A 517 1.00 2.30 41.72
N GLU A 518 0.27 1.21 41.47
CA GLU A 518 0.13 0.08 42.38
C GLU A 518 0.80 -1.19 41.89
N TRP A 519 1.54 -1.16 40.75
CA TRP A 519 2.19 -2.35 40.21
C TRP A 519 3.32 -2.90 41.08
N GLY A 520 3.84 -2.06 42.00
CA GLY A 520 5.04 -2.39 42.76
C GLY A 520 6.33 -2.21 41.89
N PRO A 521 7.47 -2.63 42.40
CA PRO A 521 8.72 -2.53 41.67
C PRO A 521 8.68 -3.42 40.42
N GLN A 522 9.01 -2.83 39.28
CA GLN A 522 9.12 -3.52 37.99
C GLN A 522 10.56 -3.51 37.51
N ASN A 523 11.07 -4.69 37.19
CA ASN A 523 12.42 -4.89 36.68
C ASN A 523 12.33 -5.38 35.23
N PHE A 524 12.41 -4.46 34.29
CA PHE A 524 12.34 -4.79 32.87
C PHE A 524 13.63 -5.48 32.39
N PRO A 525 13.53 -6.41 31.40
CA PRO A 525 14.71 -7.14 30.92
C PRO A 525 15.72 -6.20 30.25
N THR A 526 17.01 -6.54 30.36
CA THR A 526 18.09 -5.75 29.75
C THR A 526 18.07 -5.75 28.22
N SER A 527 17.32 -6.67 27.60
CA SER A 527 17.05 -6.74 26.16
C SER A 527 16.08 -5.68 25.67
N LEU A 528 15.35 -4.97 26.57
CA LEU A 528 14.30 -4.05 26.20
C LEU A 528 14.87 -2.80 25.50
N VAL A 529 14.38 -2.55 24.30
CA VAL A 529 14.77 -1.44 23.41
C VAL A 529 13.66 -0.39 23.30
N LYS A 530 12.40 -0.85 23.30
CA LYS A 530 11.22 0.01 23.12
C LYS A 530 10.22 -0.20 24.24
N LEU A 531 9.85 0.89 24.92
CA LEU A 531 8.84 0.88 26.00
C LEU A 531 7.75 1.89 25.71
N SER A 532 6.49 1.42 25.66
CA SER A 532 5.29 2.27 25.51
C SER A 532 4.35 2.06 26.70
N LEU A 533 4.11 3.11 27.46
CA LEU A 533 3.25 3.12 28.65
C LEU A 533 1.95 3.88 28.37
N TYR A 534 0.80 3.24 28.64
CA TYR A 534 -0.54 3.79 28.47
C TYR A 534 -1.20 4.03 29.83
N GLY A 535 -1.25 5.29 30.22
CA GLY A 535 -1.59 5.72 31.59
C GLY A 535 -3.06 5.97 31.86
N LYS A 536 -4.00 5.45 31.05
CA LYS A 536 -5.43 5.63 31.28
C LYS A 536 -5.79 5.17 32.70
N ASN A 537 -6.27 6.11 33.52
CA ASN A 537 -6.59 5.91 34.94
C ASN A 537 -5.39 5.54 35.84
N SER A 538 -4.16 5.74 35.39
CA SER A 538 -2.96 5.49 36.18
C SER A 538 -2.42 6.82 36.71
N GLY A 539 -2.05 6.87 37.98
CA GLY A 539 -1.36 8.01 38.58
C GLY A 539 0.05 8.22 37.99
N VAL A 540 0.85 9.03 38.65
CA VAL A 540 2.25 9.28 38.24
C VAL A 540 3.05 7.99 38.34
N VAL A 541 3.83 7.67 37.29
CA VAL A 541 4.72 6.50 37.27
C VAL A 541 6.10 6.93 37.76
N PRO A 542 6.59 6.40 38.88
CA PRO A 542 7.95 6.66 39.33
C PRO A 542 8.94 5.76 38.58
N PHE A 543 9.91 6.34 37.90
CA PHE A 543 11.07 5.62 37.37
C PHE A 543 12.21 5.61 38.40
N ALA A 544 12.95 4.49 38.53
CA ALA A 544 14.09 4.36 39.42
C ALA A 544 15.39 4.07 38.66
N LYS A 545 16.54 4.47 39.21
CA LYS A 545 17.86 4.31 38.58
C LYS A 545 18.41 2.90 38.65
N SER A 546 18.15 2.21 39.76
CA SER A 546 18.71 0.86 40.03
C SER A 546 17.87 0.13 41.07
N GLU A 547 18.10 -1.19 41.21
CA GLU A 547 17.48 -1.99 42.28
C GLU A 547 17.88 -1.53 43.69
N GLU A 548 19.09 -0.93 43.87
CA GLU A 548 19.53 -0.38 45.14
C GLU A 548 18.76 0.86 45.54
N ASP A 549 18.38 1.71 44.60
CA ASP A 549 17.53 2.88 44.86
C ASP A 549 16.11 2.48 45.31
N VAL A 550 15.62 1.34 44.84
CA VAL A 550 14.33 0.76 45.26
C VAL A 550 14.39 0.25 46.70
N ARG A 551 15.51 -0.36 47.12
CA ARG A 551 15.67 -0.91 48.48
C ARG A 551 15.91 0.18 49.53
N ASN A 552 16.53 1.31 49.16
CA ASN A 552 16.88 2.37 50.09
C ASN A 552 15.72 3.37 50.40
N ARG A 553 14.65 3.34 49.64
CA ARG A 553 13.42 4.12 49.96
C ARG A 553 12.61 3.41 51.04
N ASN A 554 13.12 3.45 52.29
CA ASN A 554 12.38 3.04 53.47
C ASN A 554 11.17 3.97 53.68
N ASN A 555 10.08 3.70 53.07
CA ASN A 555 8.68 4.01 53.38
C ASN A 555 7.89 4.28 52.11
N THR A 556 6.78 3.58 52.07
CA THR A 556 5.65 3.68 51.15
C THR A 556 5.72 2.77 49.91
N THR A 557 4.61 2.14 49.68
CA THR A 557 4.12 1.37 48.55
C THR A 557 4.19 2.07 47.19
N SER A 558 5.26 2.81 46.90
CA SER A 558 5.41 3.48 45.61
C SER A 558 5.97 2.51 44.58
N SER A 559 5.28 2.31 43.47
CA SER A 559 5.76 1.58 42.31
C SER A 559 6.98 2.27 41.75
N SER A 560 8.09 1.54 41.59
CA SER A 560 9.29 2.05 40.96
C SER A 560 9.66 1.16 39.76
N PHE A 561 9.90 1.78 38.61
CA PHE A 561 10.25 1.08 37.38
C PHE A 561 11.74 1.22 37.12
N VAL A 562 12.45 0.10 37.11
CA VAL A 562 13.85 0.05 36.66
C VAL A 562 13.88 -0.16 35.17
N VAL A 563 14.19 0.90 34.44
CA VAL A 563 14.23 0.88 32.98
C VAL A 563 15.69 0.65 32.52
N PRO A 564 15.95 -0.32 31.64
CA PRO A 564 17.32 -0.63 31.23
C PRO A 564 17.94 0.49 30.39
N PRO A 565 19.25 0.72 30.48
CA PRO A 565 19.96 1.75 29.72
C PRO A 565 19.99 1.49 28.21
N SER A 566 19.68 0.26 27.77
CA SER A 566 19.51 -0.14 26.35
C SER A 566 18.31 0.49 25.67
N LEU A 567 17.42 1.16 26.41
CA LEU A 567 16.18 1.72 25.84
C LEU A 567 16.49 2.84 24.83
N THR A 568 16.02 2.67 23.60
CA THR A 568 16.14 3.69 22.53
C THR A 568 14.86 4.46 22.30
N LEU A 569 13.68 3.86 22.58
CA LEU A 569 12.40 4.52 22.42
C LEU A 569 11.57 4.44 23.72
N LEU A 570 11.14 5.60 24.19
CA LEU A 570 10.18 5.73 25.28
C LEU A 570 8.93 6.45 24.80
N GLN A 571 7.78 5.79 24.89
CA GLN A 571 6.48 6.41 24.64
C GLN A 571 5.63 6.47 25.91
N ILE A 572 5.08 7.65 26.19
CA ILE A 572 4.19 7.91 27.31
C ILE A 572 2.87 8.46 26.75
N HIS A 573 1.76 7.76 27.01
CA HIS A 573 0.47 8.12 26.43
C HIS A 573 -0.65 8.13 27.48
N GLY A 574 -1.44 9.20 27.51
CA GLY A 574 -2.71 9.24 28.26
C GLY A 574 -2.57 9.37 29.78
N PHE A 575 -1.46 9.92 30.27
CA PHE A 575 -1.27 10.21 31.69
C PHE A 575 -1.86 11.58 32.05
N MET A 576 -3.07 11.61 32.59
CA MET A 576 -3.82 12.84 32.85
C MET A 576 -3.23 13.69 33.98
N GLU A 577 -2.55 13.05 34.95
CA GLU A 577 -1.97 13.67 36.13
C GLU A 577 -0.45 13.87 36.07
N LEU A 578 0.18 13.51 34.96
CA LEU A 578 1.63 13.62 34.81
C LEU A 578 2.03 15.09 34.62
N GLU A 579 2.75 15.66 35.59
CA GLU A 579 3.20 17.05 35.55
C GLU A 579 4.61 17.24 34.97
N SER A 580 5.50 16.26 35.21
CA SER A 580 6.86 16.26 34.67
C SER A 580 7.30 14.86 34.25
N VAL A 581 8.08 14.74 33.20
CA VAL A 581 8.82 13.53 32.88
C VAL A 581 10.14 13.63 33.63
N LEU A 582 10.35 12.67 34.49
CA LEU A 582 11.28 12.67 35.61
C LEU A 582 12.75 12.93 35.22
N GLU A 583 13.44 13.71 36.06
CA GLU A 583 14.90 13.88 36.05
C GLU A 583 15.63 12.54 36.21
N GLU A 584 14.96 11.53 36.77
CA GLU A 584 15.47 10.17 36.98
C GLU A 584 15.76 9.39 35.69
N LEU A 585 15.26 9.83 34.53
CA LEU A 585 15.54 9.20 33.22
C LEU A 585 16.93 9.52 32.65
N HIS A 586 17.74 10.33 33.33
CA HIS A 586 19.06 10.73 32.84
C HIS A 586 20.04 9.56 32.61
N HIS A 587 19.81 8.40 33.24
CA HIS A 587 20.59 7.19 33.03
C HIS A 587 20.33 6.50 31.69
N LEU A 588 19.26 6.88 30.96
CA LEU A 588 18.94 6.36 29.63
C LEU A 588 19.88 6.96 28.58
N THR A 589 21.10 6.45 28.54
CA THR A 589 22.14 7.01 27.65
C THR A 589 21.91 6.69 26.17
N CYS A 590 21.15 5.66 25.86
CA CYS A 590 20.83 5.20 24.50
C CYS A 590 19.49 5.73 23.98
N LEU A 591 18.76 6.58 24.74
CA LEU A 591 17.45 7.05 24.32
C LEU A 591 17.58 8.01 23.12
N GLU A 592 16.95 7.64 22.02
CA GLU A 592 16.92 8.39 20.75
C GLU A 592 15.54 8.97 20.43
N GLU A 593 14.47 8.31 20.87
CA GLU A 593 13.10 8.71 20.56
C GLU A 593 12.27 8.88 21.85
N LEU A 594 11.69 10.06 22.03
CA LEU A 594 10.76 10.36 23.13
C LEU A 594 9.42 10.82 22.57
N LEU A 595 8.37 10.02 22.79
CA LEU A 595 7.01 10.28 22.29
C LEU A 595 6.09 10.49 23.48
N ILE A 596 5.49 11.67 23.60
CA ILE A 596 4.57 12.03 24.68
C ILE A 596 3.25 12.45 24.08
N ARG A 597 2.17 11.73 24.38
CA ARG A 597 0.85 11.97 23.81
C ARG A 597 -0.23 12.02 24.88
N SER A 598 -1.18 12.95 24.72
CA SER A 598 -2.35 13.04 25.59
C SER A 598 -1.99 13.15 27.08
N CYS A 599 -1.00 13.99 27.43
CA CYS A 599 -0.57 14.29 28.80
C CYS A 599 -0.82 15.79 29.11
N PRO A 600 -2.06 16.20 29.42
CA PRO A 600 -2.46 17.63 29.44
C PRO A 600 -1.85 18.45 30.57
N LYS A 601 -1.42 17.81 31.67
CA LYS A 601 -0.79 18.49 32.80
C LYS A 601 0.73 18.55 32.73
N LEU A 602 1.34 17.95 31.69
CA LEU A 602 2.79 17.91 31.57
C LEU A 602 3.36 19.31 31.31
N ARG A 603 4.26 19.77 32.19
CA ARG A 603 4.84 21.13 32.18
C ARG A 603 6.30 21.18 31.79
N ASP A 604 7.05 20.12 32.01
CA ASP A 604 8.48 20.08 31.83
C ASP A 604 8.97 18.79 31.16
N LEU A 605 10.09 18.90 30.43
CA LEU A 605 10.81 17.79 29.77
C LEU A 605 12.14 17.51 30.48
N PRO A 606 12.69 16.30 30.38
CA PRO A 606 13.98 15.95 30.94
C PRO A 606 15.12 16.60 30.15
N GLU A 607 15.59 17.77 30.61
CA GLU A 607 16.57 18.60 29.89
C GLU A 607 17.83 17.84 29.49
N MET A 608 18.31 16.93 30.33
CA MET A 608 19.54 16.15 30.10
C MET A 608 19.43 15.14 28.95
N LEU A 609 18.21 14.75 28.57
CA LEU A 609 17.97 13.81 27.47
C LEU A 609 17.77 14.51 26.12
N LEU A 610 17.23 15.72 26.12
CA LEU A 610 16.88 16.44 24.88
C LEU A 610 18.03 16.52 23.86
N PRO A 611 19.30 16.78 24.23
CA PRO A 611 20.40 16.85 23.27
C PRO A 611 20.76 15.53 22.58
N LYS A 612 20.26 14.41 23.10
CA LYS A 612 20.56 13.06 22.61
C LYS A 612 19.48 12.55 21.67
N LEU A 613 18.31 13.22 21.64
CA LEU A 613 17.17 12.74 20.88
C LEU A 613 17.35 12.99 19.38
N SER A 614 17.03 11.97 18.59
CA SER A 614 16.83 12.09 17.14
C SER A 614 15.39 12.43 16.80
N ARG A 615 14.43 12.04 17.69
CA ARG A 615 13.00 12.34 17.56
C ARG A 615 12.38 12.77 18.88
N LEU A 616 11.64 13.87 18.85
CA LEU A 616 10.80 14.34 19.93
C LEU A 616 9.38 14.64 19.39
N TRP A 617 8.40 13.89 19.88
CA TRP A 617 7.01 14.14 19.55
C TRP A 617 6.21 14.42 20.83
N VAL A 618 5.62 15.62 20.91
CA VAL A 618 4.79 16.03 22.04
C VAL A 618 3.45 16.52 21.50
N ASP A 619 2.43 15.68 21.60
CA ASP A 619 1.07 15.95 21.13
C ASP A 619 0.08 16.02 22.28
N SER A 620 -0.94 16.90 22.17
CA SER A 620 -2.02 17.09 23.16
C SER A 620 -1.49 17.30 24.58
N SER A 621 -0.38 18.03 24.72
CA SER A 621 0.24 18.41 25.98
C SER A 621 -0.29 19.74 26.49
N SER A 622 0.17 20.16 27.69
CA SER A 622 -0.19 21.45 28.25
C SER A 622 0.25 22.63 27.37
N LEU A 623 -0.54 23.69 27.35
CA LEU A 623 -0.20 24.93 26.68
C LEU A 623 1.14 25.52 27.20
N GLU A 624 1.45 25.27 28.48
CA GLU A 624 2.69 25.70 29.12
C GLU A 624 3.91 25.02 28.52
N LEU A 625 3.86 23.70 28.31
CA LEU A 625 4.94 22.94 27.69
C LEU A 625 5.16 23.38 26.22
N ARG A 626 4.08 23.57 25.48
CA ARG A 626 4.17 24.09 24.08
C ARG A 626 4.85 25.45 24.04
N LYS A 627 4.53 26.37 24.97
CA LYS A 627 5.21 27.67 25.06
C LYS A 627 6.71 27.55 25.40
N LYS A 628 7.10 26.55 26.18
CA LYS A 628 8.50 26.26 26.51
C LYS A 628 9.30 25.63 25.34
N CYS A 629 8.63 24.95 24.43
CA CYS A 629 9.25 24.34 23.24
C CYS A 629 9.14 25.21 21.98
N GLY A 630 8.10 26.04 21.85
CA GLY A 630 7.76 26.76 20.64
C GLY A 630 8.33 28.18 20.58
N GLY A 631 9.30 28.43 19.66
CA GLY A 631 9.82 29.74 19.34
C GLY A 631 11.20 30.09 19.95
N ARG A 632 11.97 30.98 19.26
CA ARG A 632 13.38 31.27 19.54
C ARG A 632 13.72 31.75 20.95
N LYS A 633 12.74 32.24 21.71
CA LYS A 633 12.92 32.72 23.11
C LYS A 633 12.42 31.71 24.15
N ALA A 634 11.92 30.55 23.74
CA ALA A 634 11.39 29.55 24.63
C ALA A 634 12.50 28.76 25.35
N LYS A 635 12.21 28.30 26.58
CA LYS A 635 13.17 27.64 27.47
C LYS A 635 13.94 26.50 26.79
N TYR A 636 13.24 25.63 26.09
CA TYR A 636 13.84 24.41 25.48
C TYR A 636 14.27 24.63 24.04
N TRP A 637 13.89 25.71 23.38
CA TRP A 637 14.15 25.96 21.96
C TRP A 637 15.61 25.79 21.53
N PRO A 638 16.62 26.27 22.27
CA PRO A 638 18.02 26.12 21.84
C PRO A 638 18.47 24.68 21.65
N VAL A 639 17.81 23.72 22.34
CA VAL A 639 18.13 22.30 22.29
C VAL A 639 17.16 21.57 21.36
N VAL A 640 15.84 21.77 21.53
CA VAL A 640 14.84 21.04 20.73
C VAL A 640 14.90 21.41 19.25
N SER A 641 15.32 22.63 18.89
CA SER A 641 15.48 23.06 17.50
C SER A 641 16.59 22.31 16.74
N GLN A 642 17.44 21.57 17.43
CA GLN A 642 18.51 20.75 16.87
C GLN A 642 18.07 19.30 16.63
N ILE A 643 16.91 18.90 17.15
CA ILE A 643 16.37 17.55 16.98
C ILE A 643 15.88 17.39 15.55
N PRO A 644 16.37 16.39 14.78
CA PRO A 644 16.04 16.24 13.36
C PRO A 644 14.55 16.04 13.09
N ASP A 645 13.85 15.27 13.93
CA ASP A 645 12.42 15.00 13.81
C ASP A 645 11.69 15.55 15.04
N LEU A 646 11.27 16.80 14.94
CA LEU A 646 10.61 17.54 16.01
C LEU A 646 9.15 17.84 15.65
N ASP A 647 8.22 17.33 16.45
CA ASP A 647 6.80 17.69 16.42
C ASP A 647 6.33 18.06 17.82
N VAL A 648 5.94 19.33 17.99
CA VAL A 648 5.36 19.87 19.22
C VAL A 648 4.04 20.52 18.85
N GLY A 649 3.01 19.65 18.72
CA GLY A 649 1.66 19.97 18.26
C GLY A 649 0.80 20.83 19.17
#